data_f0e43a1a5d9dee6b3f968ae4f09acde1
#
_entry.id   f0e43a1a5d9dee6b3f968ae4f09acde1
#
_cell.length_a   1.000
_cell.length_b   1.000
_cell.length_c   1.000
_cell.angle_alpha   90.00
_cell.angle_beta   90.00
_cell.angle_gamma   90.00
#
_symmetry.space_group_name_H-M   'P 1'
#
loop_
_entity.id
_entity.type
_entity.pdbx_description
1 polymer ?
#
loop_
_entity_poly.entity_id
_entity_poly.type
_entity_poly.pdbx_seq_one_letter_code
_entity_poly.pdbx_strand_id
1 'polypeptide(L)'
;MPEVPLPVAPVKSDDPKKKDEEKAKQDGQGTAGKLNGDKKEGEGEELSEEDQQLRNELEMLAERLKEPDTSLYKPALETLRTLIRTSTSSMTSVPKPLKFLRPLYPELQKLHEKWPASDDKNLFADILSVLAMTYSDTQPRGTLKYRLASTGASKTPSDPGSWGHEYIRHLAAELGAEYLLRTGTDGEPGQEKLPGKEGEEGIEELRELGLTCAKFLLKHNAEADAVDLLLELECIDRIVSLVDANTFARVCLYMVSCVNLLPPPDDLAFLRTAHKIYIHNSKFPEALALAIRIGEPELIAKDFKAPANPLMKRQLAYILARAQTPIDWVQEQSEDENEMDPVEMPEDLLECLSNTKLSAHFKAFGKEVGAEEARTLEEVYKTHLEPARSMTTVDSARANLAGTFVNAFVNAGFGNDKLMVTAEEGNSWIYKNKDHGMLSAAASLGLSLLWDTDLGLSQVDKYTYAEEEYIKAGALLATGILHCGIRTETDAVIALLADYVENKSIPLRTSASIGIGIAYAGAYRQSLAELLLPLVADETLSMEVSSLAALAIGFIFVGSCNGEVAMTILQTLMERDESALNDKWTRFMILGLALLYLGRQDASDATIEALRAVSHPVAKQALVLVEICSFAGTSNVLKVQRMLHECNDHIEGDDSFQAFAVIGIALVAMGEDVGAEMSLRQFQHLMHYGSPTIRKAVPLALGLISASNPQLGILDTLSKYSHDNDLAVALNAIFAMGLVGAGTNNARLAQMLRQLAGYYHKEPDCLFMVRIAQGLVHMGKGTLTINPFFNDRSIMSKPAVAGILATLIAFTDAKAFILDKSHWMLYFLVTAMYPRFMITLDEKLESLPVTVRVGQAVDVVGLAGKPRTISGFQTHQSPVRLGTTERAELGTEEYIPYSAVLEGFVILEKNPGYVDESKMEM
;
A
#
# COMPACT_ATOMS: atom_id res chain seq x y z
N MET A 1 -48.49 -1.09 37.54
CA MET A 1 -48.42 -2.56 37.40
C MET A 1 -49.64 -3.00 36.65
N PRO A 2 -49.40 -3.61 35.46
CA PRO A 2 -49.67 -5.01 35.29
C PRO A 2 -48.46 -5.71 34.61
N GLU A 3 -48.41 -7.01 34.83
CA GLU A 3 -47.36 -7.97 34.56
C GLU A 3 -47.07 -8.16 33.05
N VAL A 4 -45.78 -8.29 32.72
CA VAL A 4 -45.30 -8.69 31.40
C VAL A 4 -45.07 -10.19 31.37
N PRO A 5 -45.62 -10.96 30.43
CA PRO A 5 -45.38 -12.40 30.35
C PRO A 5 -44.05 -12.70 29.68
N LEU A 6 -43.32 -13.69 30.21
CA LEU A 6 -42.08 -14.27 29.70
C LEU A 6 -42.31 -15.00 28.36
N PRO A 7 -41.35 -14.97 27.41
CA PRO A 7 -41.48 -15.68 26.15
C PRO A 7 -41.25 -17.19 26.31
N VAL A 8 -42.15 -17.98 25.74
CA VAL A 8 -42.09 -19.43 25.63
C VAL A 8 -41.05 -19.85 24.62
N ALA A 9 -40.24 -20.84 24.97
CA ALA A 9 -39.24 -21.45 24.08
C ALA A 9 -39.89 -22.21 22.89
N PRO A 10 -39.33 -22.13 21.69
CA PRO A 10 -39.86 -22.89 20.55
C PRO A 10 -39.50 -24.37 20.61
N VAL A 11 -40.50 -25.18 20.31
CA VAL A 11 -40.48 -26.66 20.20
C VAL A 11 -39.57 -27.05 19.02
N LYS A 12 -38.64 -27.98 19.22
CA LYS A 12 -37.80 -28.59 18.15
C LYS A 12 -38.65 -29.46 17.26
N SER A 13 -38.69 -29.18 15.98
CA SER A 13 -39.13 -30.09 14.92
C SER A 13 -37.97 -30.91 14.43
N ASP A 14 -38.05 -32.21 14.49
CA ASP A 14 -37.10 -33.19 13.95
C ASP A 14 -37.17 -33.20 12.42
N ASP A 15 -36.12 -32.75 11.73
CA ASP A 15 -35.94 -32.91 10.29
C ASP A 15 -34.69 -33.80 10.02
N PRO A 16 -34.86 -34.96 9.36
CA PRO A 16 -33.78 -35.95 9.26
C PRO A 16 -32.63 -35.61 8.32
N LYS A 17 -32.66 -34.45 7.66
CA LYS A 17 -31.60 -34.00 6.74
C LYS A 17 -30.44 -33.23 7.38
N LYS A 18 -30.48 -32.97 8.71
CA LYS A 18 -29.38 -32.20 9.40
C LYS A 18 -28.32 -33.07 10.08
N LYS A 19 -28.41 -34.40 9.98
CA LYS A 19 -27.44 -35.30 10.63
C LYS A 19 -26.18 -35.54 9.81
N ASP A 20 -26.17 -35.26 8.50
CA ASP A 20 -25.02 -35.47 7.66
C ASP A 20 -24.10 -34.23 7.53
N GLU A 21 -24.61 -33.03 7.85
CA GLU A 21 -23.77 -31.81 7.84
C GLU A 21 -22.97 -31.56 9.13
N GLU A 22 -23.36 -32.13 10.26
CA GLU A 22 -22.58 -32.01 11.51
C GLU A 22 -21.37 -32.99 11.55
N LYS A 23 -21.36 -34.06 10.74
CA LYS A 23 -20.19 -34.94 10.63
C LYS A 23 -19.09 -34.40 9.72
N ALA A 24 -19.44 -33.49 8.80
CA ALA A 24 -18.48 -32.85 7.91
C ALA A 24 -17.76 -31.61 8.49
N LYS A 25 -18.20 -31.10 9.63
CA LYS A 25 -17.60 -29.93 10.31
C LYS A 25 -16.64 -30.27 11.46
N GLN A 26 -16.48 -31.53 11.79
CA GLN A 26 -15.52 -31.96 12.83
C GLN A 26 -14.15 -32.40 12.31
N ASP A 27 -13.97 -32.59 11.00
CA ASP A 27 -12.70 -33.02 10.41
C ASP A 27 -11.84 -31.88 9.83
N GLY A 28 -12.16 -30.63 10.12
CA GLY A 28 -11.50 -29.45 9.56
C GLY A 28 -10.72 -28.56 10.53
N GLN A 29 -10.27 -29.07 11.67
CA GLN A 29 -9.30 -28.34 12.52
C GLN A 29 -7.96 -29.06 12.48
N GLY A 30 -7.07 -28.55 11.65
CA GLY A 30 -5.67 -28.93 11.57
C GLY A 30 -4.98 -28.75 12.93
N THR A 31 -4.58 -29.85 13.49
CA THR A 31 -3.70 -29.93 14.64
C THR A 31 -2.25 -29.63 14.23
N ALA A 32 -1.71 -28.50 14.65
CA ALA A 32 -0.28 -28.38 14.86
C ALA A 32 0.10 -29.39 15.97
N GLY A 33 0.63 -30.52 15.56
CA GLY A 33 0.96 -31.61 16.45
C GLY A 33 2.21 -31.31 17.26
N LYS A 34 2.06 -31.21 18.56
CA LYS A 34 3.12 -31.55 19.49
C LYS A 34 3.30 -33.07 19.43
N LEU A 35 4.36 -33.53 18.82
CA LEU A 35 4.89 -34.88 18.98
C LEU A 35 5.64 -34.93 20.31
N ASN A 36 5.00 -35.41 21.34
CA ASN A 36 5.69 -36.00 22.51
C ASN A 36 4.79 -37.08 23.11
N GLY A 37 5.26 -38.25 23.11
CA GLY A 37 4.69 -39.37 23.86
C GLY A 37 5.06 -40.73 23.30
N ASP A 38 6.16 -41.33 23.76
CA ASP A 38 6.42 -42.74 23.68
C ASP A 38 5.15 -43.53 24.00
N LYS A 39 4.49 -44.05 22.97
CA LYS A 39 3.63 -45.24 23.13
C LYS A 39 4.41 -46.43 22.62
N LYS A 40 4.80 -47.29 23.57
CA LYS A 40 5.24 -48.64 23.31
C LYS A 40 4.37 -49.24 22.21
N GLU A 41 4.99 -49.67 21.10
CA GLU A 41 4.39 -50.48 20.09
C GLU A 41 3.92 -51.80 20.76
N GLY A 42 2.60 -51.91 20.92
CA GLY A 42 1.96 -53.20 21.28
C GLY A 42 1.97 -54.08 20.06
N GLU A 43 2.49 -55.27 20.21
CA GLU A 43 2.41 -56.40 19.33
C GLU A 43 0.96 -56.63 18.85
N GLY A 44 0.79 -56.77 17.50
CA GLY A 44 -0.38 -57.45 16.94
C GLY A 44 -1.32 -56.67 16.02
N GLU A 45 -0.85 -55.87 15.03
CA GLU A 45 -1.60 -55.75 13.79
C GLU A 45 -1.13 -56.87 12.83
N GLU A 46 -1.96 -57.84 12.57
CA GLU A 46 -1.72 -58.84 11.52
C GLU A 46 -1.59 -58.09 10.18
N LEU A 47 -0.36 -58.03 9.65
CA LEU A 47 -0.05 -57.46 8.34
C LEU A 47 -0.87 -58.24 7.30
N SER A 48 -1.47 -57.53 6.32
CA SER A 48 -2.11 -58.21 5.20
C SER A 48 -1.11 -59.13 4.48
N GLU A 49 -1.59 -60.23 3.85
CA GLU A 49 -0.69 -61.13 3.11
C GLU A 49 0.14 -60.36 2.06
N GLU A 50 -0.40 -59.36 1.43
CA GLU A 50 0.31 -58.47 0.47
C GLU A 50 1.43 -57.67 1.14
N ASP A 51 1.17 -57.13 2.34
CA ASP A 51 2.15 -56.33 3.09
C ASP A 51 3.30 -57.23 3.60
N GLN A 52 3.00 -58.47 3.96
CA GLN A 52 3.97 -59.45 4.39
C GLN A 52 4.84 -59.90 3.21
N GLN A 53 4.27 -60.07 2.02
CA GLN A 53 5.04 -60.36 0.80
C GLN A 53 5.95 -59.20 0.42
N LEU A 54 5.43 -57.94 0.44
CA LEU A 54 6.25 -56.75 0.18
C LEU A 54 7.38 -56.59 1.14
N ARG A 55 7.17 -56.83 2.45
CA ARG A 55 8.21 -56.80 3.47
C ARG A 55 9.29 -57.82 3.19
N ASN A 56 8.90 -59.08 2.92
CA ASN A 56 9.85 -60.15 2.62
C ASN A 56 10.68 -59.88 1.37
N GLU A 57 10.02 -59.29 0.31
CA GLU A 57 10.72 -58.86 -0.91
C GLU A 57 11.73 -57.78 -0.64
N LEU A 58 11.40 -56.74 0.17
CA LEU A 58 12.32 -55.66 0.53
C LEU A 58 13.49 -56.17 1.39
N GLU A 59 13.25 -57.05 2.35
CA GLU A 59 14.27 -57.66 3.16
C GLU A 59 15.22 -58.53 2.28
N MET A 60 14.69 -59.29 1.34
CA MET A 60 15.50 -60.08 0.41
C MET A 60 16.33 -59.20 -0.53
N LEU A 61 15.81 -58.08 -0.99
CA LEU A 61 16.58 -57.11 -1.79
C LEU A 61 17.71 -56.47 -0.99
N ALA A 62 17.46 -56.15 0.29
CA ALA A 62 18.47 -55.62 1.18
C ALA A 62 19.58 -56.66 1.46
N GLU A 63 19.23 -57.92 1.61
CA GLU A 63 20.23 -59.00 1.77
C GLU A 63 21.11 -59.22 0.52
N ARG A 64 20.54 -59.09 -0.69
CA ARG A 64 21.30 -59.14 -1.95
C ARG A 64 22.36 -58.04 -2.06
N LEU A 65 22.15 -56.91 -1.44
CA LEU A 65 23.14 -55.81 -1.40
C LEU A 65 24.32 -56.12 -0.48
N LYS A 66 24.16 -57.09 0.42
CA LYS A 66 25.24 -57.57 1.34
C LYS A 66 26.11 -58.66 0.72
N GLU A 67 25.67 -59.29 -0.37
CA GLU A 67 26.42 -60.35 -1.06
C GLU A 67 27.69 -59.76 -1.74
N PRO A 68 28.76 -60.52 -1.87
CA PRO A 68 30.02 -60.07 -2.49
C PRO A 68 29.93 -59.94 -4.02
N ASP A 69 28.87 -60.46 -4.65
CA ASP A 69 28.67 -60.40 -6.10
C ASP A 69 28.09 -59.09 -6.55
N THR A 70 28.93 -58.24 -7.16
CA THR A 70 28.57 -56.90 -7.63
C THR A 70 27.55 -56.92 -8.78
N SER A 71 27.37 -58.02 -9.49
CA SER A 71 26.38 -58.14 -10.58
C SER A 71 24.94 -58.05 -10.07
N LEU A 72 24.69 -58.34 -8.79
CA LEU A 72 23.38 -58.32 -8.14
C LEU A 72 22.96 -56.94 -7.66
N TYR A 73 23.90 -56.00 -7.55
CA TYR A 73 23.65 -54.67 -6.93
C TYR A 73 22.68 -53.83 -7.78
N LYS A 74 22.99 -53.64 -9.06
CA LYS A 74 22.18 -52.77 -9.94
C LYS A 74 20.74 -53.24 -10.05
N PRO A 75 20.45 -54.55 -10.35
CA PRO A 75 19.08 -55.04 -10.39
C PRO A 75 18.33 -54.87 -9.05
N ALA A 76 18.99 -55.13 -7.93
CA ALA A 76 18.39 -54.97 -6.60
C ALA A 76 18.05 -53.51 -6.31
N LEU A 77 18.96 -52.57 -6.61
CA LEU A 77 18.74 -51.15 -6.42
C LEU A 77 17.65 -50.58 -7.34
N GLU A 78 17.60 -50.98 -8.62
CA GLU A 78 16.56 -50.58 -9.55
C GLU A 78 15.18 -51.08 -9.14
N THR A 79 15.10 -52.31 -8.59
CA THR A 79 13.85 -52.83 -8.04
C THR A 79 13.40 -52.09 -6.81
N LEU A 80 14.30 -51.84 -5.84
CA LEU A 80 14.04 -51.00 -4.64
C LEU A 80 13.55 -49.62 -5.03
N ARG A 81 14.22 -48.98 -5.98
CA ARG A 81 13.85 -47.67 -6.51
C ARG A 81 12.43 -47.69 -7.10
N THR A 82 12.09 -48.70 -7.87
CA THR A 82 10.78 -48.84 -8.50
C THR A 82 9.69 -49.04 -7.44
N LEU A 83 9.91 -49.95 -6.47
CA LEU A 83 8.96 -50.21 -5.38
C LEU A 83 8.68 -48.98 -4.51
N ILE A 84 9.70 -48.21 -4.19
CA ILE A 84 9.53 -46.96 -3.43
C ILE A 84 8.77 -45.93 -4.25
N ARG A 85 9.12 -45.71 -5.53
CA ARG A 85 8.48 -44.72 -6.41
C ARG A 85 7.03 -45.04 -6.70
N THR A 86 6.68 -46.28 -6.94
CA THR A 86 5.28 -46.65 -7.20
C THR A 86 4.39 -46.47 -5.98
N SER A 87 4.95 -46.56 -4.77
CA SER A 87 4.19 -46.38 -3.54
C SER A 87 4.11 -44.95 -3.05
N THR A 88 4.98 -44.02 -3.52
CA THR A 88 4.97 -42.60 -3.12
C THR A 88 3.87 -41.76 -3.79
N SER A 89 3.09 -42.31 -4.67
CA SER A 89 2.01 -41.60 -5.38
C SER A 89 0.74 -41.36 -4.55
N SER A 90 0.62 -41.89 -3.32
CA SER A 90 -0.52 -41.71 -2.41
C SER A 90 -0.12 -41.02 -1.13
N MET A 91 -0.55 -39.79 -0.93
CA MET A 91 -0.04 -38.76 -0.03
C MET A 91 -0.64 -38.70 1.41
N THR A 92 -1.28 -39.73 1.93
CA THR A 92 -1.96 -39.67 3.24
C THR A 92 -1.24 -40.39 4.38
N SER A 93 -0.20 -41.15 4.10
CA SER A 93 0.60 -41.86 5.12
C SER A 93 2.00 -42.15 4.61
N VAL A 94 2.95 -42.43 5.53
CA VAL A 94 4.30 -42.85 5.16
C VAL A 94 4.21 -44.06 4.24
N PRO A 95 4.80 -44.04 3.02
CA PRO A 95 4.74 -45.19 2.09
C PRO A 95 5.22 -46.49 2.75
N LYS A 96 4.48 -47.57 2.57
CA LYS A 96 4.76 -48.88 3.19
C LYS A 96 6.21 -49.36 2.97
N PRO A 97 6.82 -49.25 1.78
CA PRO A 97 8.22 -49.61 1.58
C PRO A 97 9.19 -48.84 2.49
N LEU A 98 8.97 -47.52 2.69
CA LEU A 98 9.81 -46.73 3.58
C LEU A 98 9.64 -47.14 5.04
N LYS A 99 8.41 -47.49 5.48
CA LYS A 99 8.12 -48.00 6.82
C LYS A 99 8.85 -49.36 7.07
N PHE A 100 8.85 -50.26 6.10
CA PHE A 100 9.51 -51.58 6.25
C PHE A 100 11.04 -51.49 6.14
N LEU A 101 11.60 -50.61 5.32
CA LEU A 101 13.03 -50.39 5.18
C LEU A 101 13.65 -49.53 6.33
N ARG A 102 12.83 -48.80 7.07
CA ARG A 102 13.31 -47.95 8.18
C ARG A 102 14.21 -48.68 9.18
N PRO A 103 13.86 -49.89 9.68
CA PRO A 103 14.72 -50.62 10.62
C PRO A 103 16.09 -51.03 10.05
N LEU A 104 16.16 -51.21 8.71
CA LEU A 104 17.39 -51.62 8.02
C LEU A 104 18.32 -50.44 7.67
N TYR A 105 17.84 -49.20 7.80
CA TYR A 105 18.56 -47.99 7.38
C TYR A 105 19.96 -47.88 8.00
N PRO A 106 20.19 -48.10 9.33
CA PRO A 106 21.54 -48.03 9.93
C PRO A 106 22.52 -49.07 9.38
N GLU A 107 22.02 -50.25 8.97
CA GLU A 107 22.84 -51.28 8.35
C GLU A 107 23.21 -50.90 6.90
N LEU A 108 22.25 -50.36 6.16
CA LEU A 108 22.43 -49.91 4.77
C LEU A 108 23.42 -48.76 4.71
N GLN A 109 23.42 -47.84 5.71
CA GLN A 109 24.41 -46.78 5.81
C GLN A 109 25.84 -47.34 5.93
N LYS A 110 26.05 -48.28 6.84
CA LYS A 110 27.37 -48.93 7.04
C LYS A 110 27.80 -49.72 5.80
N LEU A 111 26.87 -50.30 5.06
CA LEU A 111 27.14 -51.00 3.81
C LEU A 111 27.58 -50.00 2.71
N HIS A 112 26.90 -48.92 2.54
CA HIS A 112 27.22 -47.85 1.59
C HIS A 112 28.65 -47.27 1.81
N GLU A 113 29.04 -47.06 3.07
CA GLU A 113 30.40 -46.59 3.41
C GLU A 113 31.50 -47.55 2.90
N LYS A 114 31.23 -48.86 2.92
CA LYS A 114 32.20 -49.89 2.52
C LYS A 114 32.32 -50.05 0.98
N TRP A 115 31.36 -49.59 0.23
CA TRP A 115 31.35 -49.78 -1.23
C TRP A 115 32.37 -48.84 -1.91
N PRO A 116 33.09 -49.34 -2.97
CA PRO A 116 33.96 -48.48 -3.76
C PRO A 116 33.15 -47.46 -4.55
N ALA A 117 33.76 -46.34 -4.94
CA ALA A 117 33.16 -45.36 -5.78
C ALA A 117 32.74 -45.98 -7.13
N SER A 118 31.46 -45.99 -7.43
CA SER A 118 30.84 -46.58 -8.62
C SER A 118 29.47 -45.99 -8.90
N ASP A 119 28.93 -46.13 -10.10
CA ASP A 119 27.56 -45.69 -10.42
C ASP A 119 26.49 -46.40 -9.56
N ASP A 120 26.76 -47.64 -9.15
CA ASP A 120 25.86 -48.36 -8.24
C ASP A 120 25.90 -47.77 -6.82
N LYS A 121 27.06 -47.28 -6.36
CA LYS A 121 27.15 -46.58 -5.08
C LYS A 121 26.36 -45.26 -5.12
N ASN A 122 26.37 -44.55 -6.28
CA ASN A 122 25.60 -43.31 -6.45
C ASN A 122 24.11 -43.59 -6.46
N LEU A 123 23.66 -44.68 -7.14
CA LEU A 123 22.26 -45.10 -7.13
C LEU A 123 21.82 -45.52 -5.72
N PHE A 124 22.69 -46.17 -4.98
CA PHE A 124 22.44 -46.53 -3.59
C PHE A 124 22.32 -45.30 -2.70
N ALA A 125 23.21 -44.30 -2.88
CA ALA A 125 23.10 -43.02 -2.20
C ALA A 125 21.77 -42.31 -2.47
N ASP A 126 21.26 -42.35 -3.73
CA ASP A 126 19.97 -41.79 -4.08
C ASP A 126 18.79 -42.43 -3.31
N ILE A 127 18.83 -43.79 -3.12
CA ILE A 127 17.85 -44.51 -2.30
C ILE A 127 18.00 -44.17 -0.82
N LEU A 128 19.24 -44.12 -0.30
CA LEU A 128 19.50 -43.74 1.08
C LEU A 128 19.05 -42.33 1.40
N SER A 129 19.12 -41.40 0.44
CA SER A 129 18.61 -40.05 0.57
C SER A 129 17.10 -40.01 0.88
N VAL A 130 16.32 -40.88 0.24
CA VAL A 130 14.87 -40.98 0.53
C VAL A 130 14.60 -41.63 1.87
N LEU A 131 15.35 -42.67 2.22
CA LEU A 131 15.22 -43.35 3.53
C LEU A 131 15.61 -42.43 4.68
N ALA A 132 16.58 -41.55 4.48
CA ALA A 132 17.05 -40.60 5.49
C ALA A 132 15.93 -39.69 6.02
N MET A 133 14.89 -39.39 5.21
CA MET A 133 13.69 -38.66 5.65
C MET A 133 13.03 -39.30 6.88
N THR A 134 13.08 -40.62 6.99
CA THR A 134 12.48 -41.34 8.13
C THR A 134 13.29 -41.25 9.42
N TYR A 135 14.50 -40.71 9.37
CA TYR A 135 15.46 -40.54 10.49
C TYR A 135 15.82 -39.04 10.72
N SER A 136 15.09 -38.11 10.16
CA SER A 136 15.40 -36.68 10.29
C SER A 136 15.54 -36.18 11.73
N ASP A 137 14.78 -36.76 12.68
CA ASP A 137 14.82 -36.41 14.09
C ASP A 137 16.14 -36.76 14.77
N THR A 138 16.80 -37.83 14.32
CA THR A 138 18.03 -38.36 14.94
C THR A 138 19.29 -38.09 14.12
N GLN A 139 19.12 -37.90 12.81
CA GLN A 139 20.22 -37.66 11.86
C GLN A 139 19.80 -36.48 10.94
N PRO A 140 19.87 -35.23 11.42
CA PRO A 140 19.50 -34.08 10.63
C PRO A 140 20.36 -33.94 9.37
N ARG A 141 19.79 -33.46 8.30
CA ARG A 141 20.42 -33.25 6.98
C ARG A 141 20.93 -34.54 6.30
N GLY A 142 20.38 -35.67 6.70
CA GLY A 142 20.73 -36.97 6.11
C GLY A 142 20.31 -37.09 4.65
N THR A 143 19.15 -36.55 4.26
CA THR A 143 18.63 -36.52 2.90
C THR A 143 19.57 -35.76 1.97
N LEU A 144 20.00 -34.58 2.36
CA LEU A 144 20.93 -33.73 1.61
C LEU A 144 22.30 -34.38 1.49
N LYS A 145 22.83 -34.98 2.61
CA LYS A 145 24.13 -35.68 2.63
C LYS A 145 24.23 -36.73 1.55
N TYR A 146 23.24 -37.61 1.47
CA TYR A 146 23.24 -38.70 0.48
C TYR A 146 22.90 -38.20 -0.91
N ARG A 147 22.10 -37.13 -1.02
CA ARG A 147 21.83 -36.50 -2.31
C ARG A 147 23.08 -35.90 -2.94
N LEU A 148 23.88 -35.13 -2.18
CA LEU A 148 25.15 -34.59 -2.64
C LEU A 148 26.14 -35.72 -3.00
N ALA A 149 26.18 -36.80 -2.19
CA ALA A 149 26.98 -37.98 -2.51
C ALA A 149 26.57 -38.67 -3.82
N SER A 150 25.28 -38.67 -4.17
CA SER A 150 24.77 -39.28 -5.41
C SER A 150 25.12 -38.48 -6.68
N THR A 151 25.33 -37.15 -6.55
CA THR A 151 25.63 -36.26 -7.68
C THR A 151 27.10 -36.16 -8.01
N GLY A 152 27.99 -36.40 -7.05
CA GLY A 152 29.44 -36.11 -7.12
C GLY A 152 30.26 -36.89 -8.16
N ALA A 153 29.74 -38.00 -8.75
CA ALA A 153 30.52 -38.86 -9.64
C ALA A 153 29.73 -39.27 -10.93
N SER A 154 28.45 -38.97 -11.03
CA SER A 154 27.59 -39.37 -12.15
C SER A 154 27.57 -38.35 -13.27
N LYS A 155 27.72 -38.83 -14.53
CA LYS A 155 27.58 -37.99 -15.72
C LYS A 155 26.13 -37.51 -15.96
N THR A 156 25.16 -38.17 -15.35
CA THR A 156 23.72 -37.83 -15.40
C THR A 156 23.12 -38.03 -14.02
N PRO A 157 23.06 -36.99 -13.15
CA PRO A 157 22.41 -37.10 -11.86
C PRO A 157 20.94 -37.43 -12.00
N SER A 158 20.41 -38.31 -11.16
CA SER A 158 18.98 -38.61 -11.15
C SER A 158 18.18 -37.36 -10.79
N ASP A 159 17.05 -37.13 -11.46
CA ASP A 159 16.14 -36.01 -11.12
C ASP A 159 15.55 -36.22 -9.73
N PRO A 160 15.79 -35.31 -8.76
CA PRO A 160 15.23 -35.41 -7.41
C PRO A 160 13.70 -35.42 -7.42
N GLY A 161 13.07 -34.73 -8.40
CA GLY A 161 11.63 -34.70 -8.57
C GLY A 161 10.97 -36.08 -8.79
N SER A 162 11.77 -37.07 -9.22
CA SER A 162 11.28 -38.44 -9.42
C SER A 162 10.85 -39.17 -8.13
N TRP A 163 11.21 -38.62 -6.96
CA TRP A 163 10.84 -39.17 -5.65
C TRP A 163 9.53 -38.57 -5.08
N GLY A 164 8.99 -37.54 -5.70
CA GLY A 164 7.72 -36.95 -5.31
C GLY A 164 7.84 -35.67 -4.48
N HIS A 165 6.69 -35.08 -4.19
CA HIS A 165 6.57 -33.75 -3.61
C HIS A 165 7.13 -33.65 -2.19
N GLU A 166 6.82 -34.62 -1.31
CA GLU A 166 7.27 -34.63 0.08
C GLU A 166 8.78 -34.75 0.20
N TYR A 167 9.43 -35.54 -0.69
CA TYR A 167 10.88 -35.60 -0.74
C TYR A 167 11.50 -34.26 -1.09
N ILE A 168 10.96 -33.57 -2.08
CA ILE A 168 11.47 -32.24 -2.50
C ILE A 168 11.29 -31.20 -1.40
N ARG A 169 10.15 -31.19 -0.70
CA ARG A 169 9.93 -30.27 0.44
C ARG A 169 10.92 -30.53 1.58
N HIS A 170 11.14 -31.79 1.90
CA HIS A 170 12.09 -32.16 2.95
C HIS A 170 13.54 -31.79 2.57
N LEU A 171 13.92 -32.09 1.31
CA LEU A 171 15.23 -31.73 0.78
C LEU A 171 15.44 -30.20 0.77
N ALA A 172 14.40 -29.43 0.41
CA ALA A 172 14.43 -27.95 0.43
C ALA A 172 14.71 -27.41 1.83
N ALA A 173 14.03 -27.95 2.86
CA ALA A 173 14.27 -27.55 4.25
C ALA A 173 15.70 -27.85 4.71
N GLU A 174 16.26 -29.02 4.33
CA GLU A 174 17.65 -29.38 4.65
C GLU A 174 18.66 -28.52 3.89
N LEU A 175 18.34 -28.11 2.64
CA LEU A 175 19.16 -27.17 1.85
C LEU A 175 19.29 -25.80 2.51
N GLY A 176 18.18 -25.22 2.97
CA GLY A 176 18.18 -23.94 3.70
C GLY A 176 19.02 -24.04 4.97
N ALA A 177 18.81 -25.09 5.77
CA ALA A 177 19.58 -25.31 6.99
C ALA A 177 21.10 -25.46 6.75
N GLU A 178 21.51 -26.16 5.70
CA GLU A 178 22.94 -26.30 5.36
C GLU A 178 23.53 -25.00 4.80
N TYR A 179 22.74 -24.26 4.02
CA TYR A 179 23.16 -22.96 3.46
C TYR A 179 23.51 -21.98 4.59
N LEU A 180 22.63 -21.81 5.57
CA LEU A 180 22.85 -20.95 6.73
C LEU A 180 24.12 -21.34 7.51
N LEU A 181 24.40 -22.65 7.65
CA LEU A 181 25.63 -23.13 8.30
C LEU A 181 26.88 -22.83 7.49
N ARG A 182 26.81 -22.90 6.13
CA ARG A 182 27.98 -22.62 5.29
C ARG A 182 28.29 -21.14 5.19
N THR A 183 27.27 -20.28 5.19
CA THR A 183 27.42 -18.81 5.16
C THR A 183 27.76 -18.23 6.53
N GLY A 184 27.52 -18.97 7.63
CA GLY A 184 27.88 -18.53 8.99
C GLY A 184 26.93 -17.54 9.62
N THR A 185 25.73 -17.35 9.04
CA THR A 185 24.78 -16.31 9.47
C THR A 185 24.02 -16.69 10.77
N ASP A 186 23.74 -17.99 11.04
CA ASP A 186 23.06 -18.42 12.29
C ASP A 186 23.24 -19.93 12.54
N GLY A 187 24.46 -20.37 12.79
CA GLY A 187 24.69 -21.77 13.23
C GLY A 187 24.53 -21.92 14.74
N GLU A 188 23.60 -22.75 15.20
CA GLU A 188 23.64 -23.18 16.59
C GLU A 188 25.04 -23.74 16.94
N PRO A 189 25.65 -23.34 18.07
CA PRO A 189 26.99 -23.76 18.42
C PRO A 189 27.03 -25.30 18.62
N GLY A 190 27.69 -26.00 17.70
CA GLY A 190 27.89 -27.46 17.75
C GLY A 190 27.37 -28.24 16.52
N GLN A 191 26.79 -27.62 15.52
CA GLN A 191 26.42 -28.30 14.28
C GLN A 191 27.58 -28.30 13.27
N GLU A 192 28.01 -29.50 12.83
CA GLU A 192 29.05 -29.65 11.83
C GLU A 192 28.47 -29.49 10.39
N LYS A 193 29.24 -28.82 9.52
CA LYS A 193 28.92 -28.71 8.08
C LYS A 193 28.99 -30.08 7.41
N LEU A 194 28.13 -30.34 6.44
CA LEU A 194 28.19 -31.59 5.68
C LEU A 194 29.48 -31.65 4.85
N PRO A 195 30.09 -32.86 4.70
CA PRO A 195 31.25 -33.05 3.85
C PRO A 195 30.89 -32.73 2.38
N GLY A 196 31.67 -31.88 1.74
CA GLY A 196 31.47 -31.43 0.37
C GLY A 196 32.54 -30.44 -0.01
N LYS A 197 32.34 -29.74 -1.13
CA LYS A 197 33.20 -28.64 -1.56
C LYS A 197 33.09 -27.48 -0.56
N GLU A 198 34.23 -26.84 -0.27
CA GLU A 198 34.30 -25.71 0.66
C GLU A 198 34.27 -24.38 -0.10
N GLY A 199 33.83 -23.31 0.57
CA GLY A 199 33.77 -21.97 0.00
C GLY A 199 32.65 -21.75 -1.02
N GLU A 200 32.90 -20.84 -1.99
CA GLU A 200 31.89 -20.45 -2.99
C GLU A 200 31.41 -21.59 -3.89
N GLU A 201 32.30 -22.54 -4.23
CA GLU A 201 31.91 -23.73 -5.03
C GLU A 201 30.91 -24.63 -4.30
N GLY A 202 31.03 -24.75 -2.99
CA GLY A 202 30.08 -25.53 -2.17
C GLY A 202 28.74 -24.85 -2.01
N ILE A 203 28.71 -23.53 -1.95
CA ILE A 203 27.48 -22.72 -1.92
C ILE A 203 26.76 -22.81 -3.27
N GLU A 204 27.50 -22.68 -4.36
CA GLU A 204 26.93 -22.76 -5.71
C GLU A 204 26.33 -24.15 -6.00
N GLU A 205 26.95 -25.23 -5.50
CA GLU A 205 26.38 -26.58 -5.60
C GLU A 205 25.02 -26.71 -4.89
N LEU A 206 24.84 -26.05 -3.73
CA LEU A 206 23.55 -25.99 -3.03
C LEU A 206 22.54 -25.17 -3.83
N ARG A 207 22.92 -24.03 -4.41
CA ARG A 207 22.05 -23.19 -5.25
C ARG A 207 21.55 -23.92 -6.49
N GLU A 208 22.44 -24.63 -7.20
CA GLU A 208 22.07 -25.43 -8.37
C GLU A 208 21.07 -26.55 -8.02
N LEU A 209 21.28 -27.22 -6.89
CA LEU A 209 20.33 -28.22 -6.41
C LEU A 209 18.99 -27.56 -6.00
N GLY A 210 19.03 -26.39 -5.35
CA GLY A 210 17.86 -25.58 -5.02
C GLY A 210 17.06 -25.16 -6.26
N LEU A 211 17.72 -24.73 -7.34
CA LEU A 211 17.08 -24.40 -8.61
C LEU A 211 16.38 -25.64 -9.23
N THR A 212 16.98 -26.81 -9.10
CA THR A 212 16.35 -28.06 -9.56
C THR A 212 15.10 -28.40 -8.76
N CYS A 213 15.13 -28.22 -7.44
CA CYS A 213 13.97 -28.37 -6.57
C CYS A 213 12.89 -27.32 -6.88
N ALA A 214 13.25 -26.04 -7.05
CA ALA A 214 12.33 -24.97 -7.39
C ALA A 214 11.62 -25.21 -8.73
N LYS A 215 12.34 -25.69 -9.74
CA LYS A 215 11.76 -26.08 -11.04
C LYS A 215 10.72 -27.17 -10.90
N PHE A 216 10.94 -28.16 -10.04
CA PHE A 216 9.95 -29.20 -9.75
C PHE A 216 8.72 -28.61 -9.05
N LEU A 217 8.92 -27.78 -8.00
CA LEU A 217 7.87 -27.15 -7.22
C LEU A 217 6.96 -26.27 -8.11
N LEU A 218 7.54 -25.47 -9.01
CA LEU A 218 6.80 -24.63 -9.96
C LEU A 218 5.91 -25.48 -10.90
N LYS A 219 6.40 -26.63 -11.36
CA LYS A 219 5.61 -27.55 -12.20
C LYS A 219 4.43 -28.19 -11.47
N HIS A 220 4.46 -28.23 -10.16
CA HIS A 220 3.44 -28.88 -9.32
C HIS A 220 2.57 -27.87 -8.56
N ASN A 221 2.50 -26.62 -9.00
CA ASN A 221 1.73 -25.52 -8.39
C ASN A 221 2.09 -25.24 -6.91
N ALA A 222 3.35 -25.41 -6.55
CA ALA A 222 3.90 -25.07 -5.25
C ALA A 222 4.82 -23.83 -5.37
N GLU A 223 4.28 -22.74 -5.91
CA GLU A 223 5.02 -21.52 -6.22
C GLU A 223 5.59 -20.89 -4.96
N ALA A 224 4.84 -20.88 -3.85
CA ALA A 224 5.29 -20.33 -2.57
C ALA A 224 6.54 -21.07 -2.06
N ASP A 225 6.49 -22.42 -2.04
CA ASP A 225 7.62 -23.24 -1.58
C ASP A 225 8.87 -23.01 -2.45
N ALA A 226 8.69 -22.78 -3.78
CA ALA A 226 9.80 -22.48 -4.69
C ALA A 226 10.43 -21.12 -4.44
N VAL A 227 9.62 -20.08 -4.19
CA VAL A 227 10.08 -18.72 -3.90
C VAL A 227 10.80 -18.69 -2.55
N ASP A 228 10.23 -19.30 -1.52
CA ASP A 228 10.80 -19.33 -0.16
C ASP A 228 12.16 -20.05 -0.16
N LEU A 229 12.26 -21.19 -0.86
CA LEU A 229 13.55 -21.90 -1.01
C LEU A 229 14.63 -21.03 -1.65
N LEU A 230 14.31 -20.32 -2.74
CA LEU A 230 15.30 -19.50 -3.44
C LEU A 230 15.63 -18.21 -2.67
N LEU A 231 14.74 -17.73 -1.82
CA LEU A 231 15.04 -16.65 -0.87
C LEU A 231 16.03 -17.14 0.19
N GLU A 232 15.78 -18.28 0.83
CA GLU A 232 16.69 -18.88 1.83
C GLU A 232 18.10 -19.15 1.28
N LEU A 233 18.22 -19.45 -0.02
CA LEU A 233 19.50 -19.67 -0.72
C LEU A 233 20.10 -18.38 -1.28
N GLU A 234 19.51 -17.20 -1.02
CA GLU A 234 19.92 -15.88 -1.53
C GLU A 234 20.14 -15.85 -3.06
N CYS A 235 19.29 -16.53 -3.82
CA CYS A 235 19.37 -16.61 -5.29
C CYS A 235 18.01 -16.44 -5.97
N ILE A 236 17.12 -15.62 -5.39
CA ILE A 236 15.75 -15.41 -5.89
C ILE A 236 15.72 -14.84 -7.31
N ASP A 237 16.71 -14.07 -7.73
CA ASP A 237 16.83 -13.49 -9.06
C ASP A 237 16.90 -14.55 -10.18
N ARG A 238 17.36 -15.77 -9.87
CA ARG A 238 17.45 -16.89 -10.83
C ARG A 238 16.08 -17.51 -11.15
N ILE A 239 15.03 -17.24 -10.36
CA ILE A 239 13.69 -17.76 -10.63
C ILE A 239 13.11 -17.28 -11.96
N VAL A 240 13.54 -16.11 -12.47
CA VAL A 240 13.08 -15.52 -13.73
C VAL A 240 13.18 -16.49 -14.91
N SER A 241 14.24 -17.31 -14.94
CA SER A 241 14.47 -18.29 -16.00
C SER A 241 13.64 -19.58 -15.85
N LEU A 242 13.04 -19.81 -14.68
CA LEU A 242 12.28 -21.02 -14.36
C LEU A 242 10.79 -20.84 -14.54
N VAL A 243 10.31 -19.61 -14.50
CA VAL A 243 8.89 -19.23 -14.54
C VAL A 243 8.39 -19.24 -15.97
N ASP A 244 7.24 -19.83 -16.21
CA ASP A 244 6.55 -19.90 -17.50
C ASP A 244 5.26 -19.05 -17.55
N ALA A 245 4.60 -19.01 -18.71
CA ALA A 245 3.37 -18.26 -18.94
C ALA A 245 2.19 -18.66 -18.01
N ASN A 246 2.22 -19.86 -17.43
CA ASN A 246 1.16 -20.35 -16.55
C ASN A 246 1.41 -20.05 -15.07
N THR A 247 2.68 -19.90 -14.68
CA THR A 247 3.09 -19.74 -13.27
C THR A 247 3.44 -18.31 -12.89
N PHE A 248 3.82 -17.45 -13.86
CA PHE A 248 4.34 -16.12 -13.59
C PHE A 248 3.41 -15.25 -12.72
N ALA A 249 2.11 -15.28 -12.99
CA ALA A 249 1.15 -14.45 -12.29
C ALA A 249 1.05 -14.81 -10.79
N ARG A 250 1.06 -16.11 -10.47
CA ARG A 250 1.00 -16.60 -9.08
C ARG A 250 2.31 -16.34 -8.35
N VAL A 251 3.46 -16.56 -9.00
CA VAL A 251 4.79 -16.27 -8.45
C VAL A 251 4.92 -14.78 -8.12
N CYS A 252 4.63 -13.90 -9.07
CA CYS A 252 4.72 -12.45 -8.85
C CYS A 252 3.76 -11.98 -7.76
N LEU A 253 2.52 -12.49 -7.75
CA LEU A 253 1.53 -12.13 -6.73
C LEU A 253 1.97 -12.56 -5.33
N TYR A 254 2.54 -13.76 -5.20
CA TYR A 254 3.11 -14.24 -3.94
C TYR A 254 4.27 -13.35 -3.48
N MET A 255 5.26 -13.12 -4.34
CA MET A 255 6.40 -12.27 -4.03
C MET A 255 5.98 -10.86 -3.58
N VAL A 256 5.09 -10.20 -4.33
CA VAL A 256 4.60 -8.84 -4.01
C VAL A 256 3.84 -8.82 -2.68
N SER A 257 3.10 -9.88 -2.34
CA SER A 257 2.37 -9.97 -1.07
C SER A 257 3.29 -10.17 0.15
N CYS A 258 4.49 -10.73 -0.05
CA CYS A 258 5.46 -10.95 1.02
C CYS A 258 6.37 -9.74 1.29
N VAL A 259 6.45 -8.76 0.39
CA VAL A 259 7.38 -7.62 0.49
C VAL A 259 7.32 -6.92 1.85
N ASN A 260 6.12 -6.67 2.37
CA ASN A 260 5.95 -5.99 3.66
C ASN A 260 6.37 -6.84 4.88
N LEU A 261 6.64 -8.12 4.68
CA LEU A 261 7.09 -9.05 5.73
C LEU A 261 8.59 -9.26 5.73
N LEU A 262 9.27 -8.81 4.67
CA LEU A 262 10.71 -9.01 4.48
C LEU A 262 11.52 -7.80 4.96
N PRO A 263 12.68 -8.03 5.59
CA PRO A 263 13.62 -6.97 5.89
C PRO A 263 14.36 -6.52 4.62
N PRO A 264 14.89 -5.29 4.59
CA PRO A 264 15.87 -4.92 3.56
C PRO A 264 17.14 -5.81 3.67
N PRO A 265 17.75 -6.23 2.53
CA PRO A 265 17.47 -5.87 1.13
C PRO A 265 16.47 -6.80 0.41
N ASP A 266 15.93 -7.82 1.07
CA ASP A 266 15.13 -8.88 0.45
C ASP A 266 13.79 -8.36 -0.11
N ASP A 267 13.20 -7.33 0.51
CA ASP A 267 12.01 -6.64 0.04
C ASP A 267 12.21 -6.06 -1.38
N LEU A 268 13.33 -5.36 -1.60
CA LEU A 268 13.68 -4.82 -2.92
C LEU A 268 14.07 -5.93 -3.91
N ALA A 269 14.73 -7.00 -3.44
CA ALA A 269 15.08 -8.13 -4.28
C ALA A 269 13.81 -8.81 -4.85
N PHE A 270 12.77 -8.97 -4.03
CA PHE A 270 11.48 -9.49 -4.45
C PHE A 270 10.80 -8.58 -5.48
N LEU A 271 10.73 -7.27 -5.21
CA LEU A 271 10.12 -6.31 -6.14
C LEU A 271 10.85 -6.30 -7.50
N ARG A 272 12.19 -6.27 -7.50
CA ARG A 272 12.98 -6.27 -8.74
C ARG A 272 12.85 -7.58 -9.52
N THR A 273 12.77 -8.70 -8.83
CA THR A 273 12.62 -10.01 -9.47
C THR A 273 11.21 -10.15 -10.07
N ALA A 274 10.16 -9.80 -9.33
CA ALA A 274 8.80 -9.77 -9.86
C ALA A 274 8.67 -8.83 -11.06
N HIS A 275 9.29 -7.66 -11.00
CA HIS A 275 9.36 -6.70 -12.11
C HIS A 275 9.99 -7.33 -13.37
N LYS A 276 11.14 -7.99 -13.24
CA LYS A 276 11.78 -8.69 -14.37
C LYS A 276 10.90 -9.77 -14.97
N ILE A 277 10.17 -10.52 -14.13
CA ILE A 277 9.21 -11.55 -14.60
C ILE A 277 8.07 -10.91 -15.39
N TYR A 278 7.50 -9.78 -14.92
CA TYR A 278 6.44 -9.08 -15.64
C TYR A 278 6.92 -8.54 -16.99
N ILE A 279 8.10 -7.92 -17.05
CA ILE A 279 8.71 -7.45 -18.31
C ILE A 279 8.92 -8.61 -19.28
N HIS A 280 9.44 -9.74 -18.82
CA HIS A 280 9.66 -10.93 -19.64
C HIS A 280 8.36 -11.47 -20.26
N ASN A 281 7.24 -11.34 -19.53
CA ASN A 281 5.92 -11.74 -20.00
C ASN A 281 5.11 -10.60 -20.65
N SER A 282 5.74 -9.47 -20.99
CA SER A 282 5.13 -8.30 -21.64
C SER A 282 3.95 -7.71 -20.85
N LYS A 283 3.98 -7.81 -19.50
CA LYS A 283 3.00 -7.25 -18.58
C LYS A 283 3.47 -5.89 -18.10
N PHE A 284 3.44 -4.90 -19.01
CA PHE A 284 4.00 -3.57 -18.78
C PHE A 284 3.29 -2.75 -17.69
N PRO A 285 1.93 -2.77 -17.56
CA PRO A 285 1.27 -2.03 -16.48
C PRO A 285 1.63 -2.53 -15.08
N GLU A 286 1.72 -3.86 -14.91
CA GLU A 286 2.12 -4.48 -13.65
C GLU A 286 3.60 -4.19 -13.35
N ALA A 287 4.47 -4.25 -14.36
CA ALA A 287 5.89 -3.91 -14.22
C ALA A 287 6.07 -2.45 -13.82
N LEU A 288 5.40 -1.52 -14.50
CA LEU A 288 5.46 -0.09 -14.20
C LEU A 288 4.95 0.22 -12.78
N ALA A 289 3.89 -0.46 -12.33
CA ALA A 289 3.38 -0.32 -10.97
C ALA A 289 4.45 -0.68 -9.93
N LEU A 290 5.24 -1.75 -10.17
CA LEU A 290 6.37 -2.11 -9.32
C LEU A 290 7.54 -1.12 -9.44
N ALA A 291 7.85 -0.62 -10.62
CA ALA A 291 8.87 0.41 -10.83
C ALA A 291 8.55 1.70 -10.06
N ILE A 292 7.29 2.14 -10.06
CA ILE A 292 6.81 3.28 -9.26
C ILE A 292 6.98 3.00 -7.76
N ARG A 293 6.69 1.78 -7.30
CA ARG A 293 6.86 1.36 -5.91
C ARG A 293 8.33 1.34 -5.49
N ILE A 294 9.23 0.85 -6.35
CA ILE A 294 10.69 0.90 -6.16
C ILE A 294 11.17 2.35 -6.16
N GLY A 295 10.61 3.19 -7.04
CA GLY A 295 10.86 4.62 -7.09
C GLY A 295 12.19 5.00 -7.75
N GLU A 296 12.69 4.21 -8.71
CA GLU A 296 13.88 4.49 -9.51
C GLU A 296 13.51 5.17 -10.83
N PRO A 297 13.93 6.43 -11.09
CA PRO A 297 13.58 7.16 -12.31
C PRO A 297 13.98 6.45 -13.60
N GLU A 298 15.19 5.88 -13.63
CA GLU A 298 15.72 5.18 -14.80
C GLU A 298 14.90 3.92 -15.15
N LEU A 299 14.44 3.19 -14.12
CA LEU A 299 13.60 2.01 -14.29
C LEU A 299 12.23 2.39 -14.86
N ILE A 300 11.62 3.44 -14.31
CA ILE A 300 10.34 3.98 -14.78
C ILE A 300 10.45 4.43 -16.25
N ALA A 301 11.50 5.17 -16.59
CA ALA A 301 11.76 5.62 -17.97
C ALA A 301 11.92 4.44 -18.93
N LYS A 302 12.66 3.41 -18.53
CA LYS A 302 12.87 2.19 -19.32
C LYS A 302 11.57 1.44 -19.56
N ASP A 303 10.75 1.28 -18.53
CA ASP A 303 9.47 0.57 -18.62
C ASP A 303 8.47 1.31 -19.50
N PHE A 304 8.43 2.66 -19.40
CA PHE A 304 7.58 3.48 -20.25
C PHE A 304 7.95 3.39 -21.75
N LYS A 305 9.25 3.25 -22.05
CA LYS A 305 9.75 3.10 -23.43
C LYS A 305 9.60 1.69 -24.00
N ALA A 306 9.53 0.68 -23.13
CA ALA A 306 9.55 -0.74 -23.52
C ALA A 306 8.44 -1.18 -24.49
N PRO A 307 7.15 -0.77 -24.33
CA PRO A 307 6.11 -1.22 -25.25
C PRO A 307 6.22 -0.56 -26.63
N ALA A 308 6.12 -1.36 -27.68
CA ALA A 308 6.03 -0.86 -29.05
C ALA A 308 4.62 -0.34 -29.41
N ASN A 309 3.58 -0.80 -28.70
CA ASN A 309 2.19 -0.43 -28.96
C ASN A 309 1.89 0.97 -28.41
N PRO A 310 1.44 1.95 -29.24
CA PRO A 310 1.12 3.30 -28.79
C PRO A 310 -0.03 3.36 -27.76
N LEU A 311 -1.02 2.47 -27.86
CA LEU A 311 -2.13 2.41 -26.90
C LEU A 311 -1.66 1.96 -25.52
N MET A 312 -0.73 0.99 -25.47
CA MET A 312 -0.09 0.59 -24.23
C MET A 312 0.70 1.76 -23.62
N LYS A 313 1.44 2.54 -24.42
CA LYS A 313 2.16 3.74 -23.91
C LYS A 313 1.19 4.76 -23.31
N ARG A 314 0.03 5.01 -23.94
CA ARG A 314 -1.01 5.90 -23.40
C ARG A 314 -1.60 5.36 -22.08
N GLN A 315 -1.82 4.05 -21.99
CA GLN A 315 -2.26 3.43 -20.72
C GLN A 315 -1.22 3.61 -19.61
N LEU A 316 0.06 3.41 -19.91
CA LEU A 316 1.15 3.65 -18.97
C LEU A 316 1.24 5.13 -18.58
N ALA A 317 1.00 6.05 -19.53
CA ALA A 317 0.94 7.48 -19.25
C ALA A 317 -0.13 7.85 -18.21
N TYR A 318 -1.33 7.26 -18.28
CA TYR A 318 -2.37 7.47 -17.27
C TYR A 318 -1.96 6.93 -15.88
N ILE A 319 -1.22 5.82 -15.81
CA ILE A 319 -0.71 5.29 -14.53
C ILE A 319 0.32 6.26 -13.92
N LEU A 320 1.25 6.77 -14.74
CA LEU A 320 2.25 7.76 -14.31
C LEU A 320 1.61 9.08 -13.88
N ALA A 321 0.62 9.56 -14.63
CA ALA A 321 -0.14 10.76 -14.31
C ALA A 321 -0.88 10.63 -12.96
N ARG A 322 -1.47 9.45 -12.69
CA ARG A 322 -2.10 9.17 -11.39
C ARG A 322 -1.09 9.14 -10.25
N ALA A 323 0.11 8.60 -10.49
CA ALA A 323 1.22 8.61 -9.54
C ALA A 323 1.87 9.99 -9.38
N GLN A 324 1.53 10.97 -10.23
CA GLN A 324 2.14 12.29 -10.31
C GLN A 324 3.66 12.23 -10.53
N THR A 325 4.09 11.26 -11.34
CA THR A 325 5.50 11.09 -11.71
C THR A 325 5.97 12.28 -12.56
N PRO A 326 7.20 12.79 -12.36
CA PRO A 326 7.75 13.85 -13.19
C PRO A 326 7.79 13.47 -14.68
N ILE A 327 7.30 14.35 -15.55
CA ILE A 327 7.28 14.11 -17.00
C ILE A 327 8.72 14.07 -17.55
N ASP A 328 9.61 14.87 -17.01
CA ASP A 328 11.03 14.95 -17.38
C ASP A 328 11.76 13.59 -17.30
N TRP A 329 11.30 12.69 -16.44
CA TRP A 329 11.89 11.34 -16.31
C TRP A 329 11.64 10.47 -17.54
N VAL A 330 10.53 10.68 -18.23
CA VAL A 330 10.11 9.83 -19.37
C VAL A 330 10.28 10.50 -20.73
N GLN A 331 10.66 11.79 -20.77
CA GLN A 331 11.05 12.49 -21.99
C GLN A 331 12.34 11.92 -22.55
N GLU A 332 12.42 11.83 -23.88
CA GLU A 332 13.64 11.43 -24.56
C GLU A 332 14.53 12.66 -24.69
N GLN A 333 15.78 12.54 -24.23
CA GLN A 333 16.84 13.50 -24.53
C GLN A 333 17.36 13.19 -25.93
N SER A 334 17.65 14.22 -26.74
CA SER A 334 18.27 14.03 -28.05
C SER A 334 19.67 13.40 -27.89
N GLU A 335 19.98 12.36 -28.66
CA GLU A 335 21.29 11.72 -28.64
C GLU A 335 22.38 12.61 -29.25
N ASP A 336 22.01 13.72 -29.90
CA ASP A 336 22.96 14.68 -30.49
C ASP A 336 23.45 15.68 -29.42
N GLU A 337 24.71 15.60 -29.07
CA GLU A 337 25.40 16.51 -28.12
C GLU A 337 25.26 18.01 -28.45
N ASN A 338 24.74 18.37 -29.61
CA ASN A 338 24.56 19.75 -30.09
C ASN A 338 23.13 20.29 -30.02
N GLU A 339 22.11 19.43 -29.77
CA GLU A 339 20.72 19.85 -29.58
C GLU A 339 20.28 19.46 -28.15
N MET A 340 20.30 20.43 -27.27
CA MET A 340 19.82 20.25 -25.88
C MET A 340 18.28 20.25 -25.75
N ASP A 341 17.56 20.27 -26.87
CA ASP A 341 16.10 20.31 -26.84
C ASP A 341 15.54 18.89 -26.72
N PRO A 342 14.62 18.65 -25.77
CA PRO A 342 13.96 17.35 -25.64
C PRO A 342 13.18 17.01 -26.93
N VAL A 343 13.20 15.74 -27.32
CA VAL A 343 12.40 15.27 -28.47
C VAL A 343 10.92 15.53 -28.18
N GLU A 344 10.23 16.20 -29.11
CA GLU A 344 8.80 16.48 -28.95
C GLU A 344 8.00 15.18 -28.84
N MET A 345 7.31 15.01 -27.72
CA MET A 345 6.40 13.89 -27.48
C MET A 345 5.11 14.10 -28.31
N PRO A 346 4.45 13.03 -28.79
CA PRO A 346 3.12 13.15 -29.39
C PRO A 346 2.15 13.85 -28.46
N GLU A 347 1.38 14.80 -29.01
CA GLU A 347 0.45 15.67 -28.23
C GLU A 347 -0.54 14.85 -27.40
N ASP A 348 -1.09 13.77 -27.96
CA ASP A 348 -2.02 12.87 -27.29
C ASP A 348 -1.38 12.11 -26.09
N LEU A 349 -0.11 11.75 -26.19
CA LEU A 349 0.64 11.13 -25.12
C LEU A 349 0.94 12.13 -23.99
N LEU A 350 1.31 13.36 -24.36
CA LEU A 350 1.55 14.44 -23.41
C LEU A 350 0.26 14.83 -22.67
N GLU A 351 -0.88 14.87 -23.34
CA GLU A 351 -2.20 15.09 -22.71
C GLU A 351 -2.51 14.02 -21.65
N CYS A 352 -2.18 12.75 -21.91
CA CYS A 352 -2.37 11.66 -20.94
C CYS A 352 -1.45 11.83 -19.72
N LEU A 353 -0.16 12.16 -19.93
CA LEU A 353 0.82 12.37 -18.85
C LEU A 353 0.50 13.60 -18.00
N SER A 354 -0.03 14.65 -18.61
CA SER A 354 -0.30 15.96 -17.99
C SER A 354 -1.63 16.03 -17.28
N ASN A 355 -2.52 15.05 -17.42
CA ASN A 355 -3.91 15.08 -16.91
C ASN A 355 -4.76 16.27 -17.41
N THR A 356 -4.44 16.88 -18.53
CA THR A 356 -5.14 18.07 -19.01
C THR A 356 -6.63 17.85 -19.28
N LYS A 357 -7.02 16.64 -19.67
CA LYS A 357 -8.43 16.27 -19.90
C LYS A 357 -9.18 15.76 -18.65
N LEU A 358 -8.52 15.73 -17.47
CA LEU A 358 -9.11 15.20 -16.24
C LEU A 358 -10.42 15.91 -15.87
N SER A 359 -10.46 17.25 -15.93
CA SER A 359 -11.67 18.02 -15.64
C SER A 359 -12.84 17.67 -16.57
N ALA A 360 -12.58 17.56 -17.87
CA ALA A 360 -13.62 17.24 -18.86
C ALA A 360 -14.22 15.85 -18.60
N HIS A 361 -13.38 14.85 -18.39
CA HIS A 361 -13.82 13.50 -18.08
C HIS A 361 -14.53 13.42 -16.72
N PHE A 362 -14.05 14.15 -15.70
CA PHE A 362 -14.70 14.20 -14.39
C PHE A 362 -16.10 14.80 -14.45
N LYS A 363 -16.28 15.91 -15.19
CA LYS A 363 -17.59 16.54 -15.40
C LYS A 363 -18.54 15.63 -16.19
N ALA A 364 -18.05 14.96 -17.25
CA ALA A 364 -18.81 13.98 -17.99
C ALA A 364 -19.26 12.80 -17.10
N PHE A 365 -18.34 12.25 -16.29
CA PHE A 365 -18.67 11.23 -15.29
C PHE A 365 -19.71 11.72 -14.29
N GLY A 366 -19.57 12.95 -13.77
CA GLY A 366 -20.53 13.54 -12.84
C GLY A 366 -21.93 13.63 -13.42
N LYS A 367 -22.05 13.92 -14.73
CA LYS A 367 -23.31 13.93 -15.46
C LYS A 367 -23.94 12.53 -15.55
N GLU A 368 -23.16 11.52 -15.91
CA GLU A 368 -23.64 10.13 -16.01
C GLU A 368 -24.13 9.57 -14.66
N VAL A 369 -23.47 9.92 -13.55
CA VAL A 369 -23.90 9.48 -12.21
C VAL A 369 -24.94 10.40 -11.56
N GLY A 370 -25.47 11.40 -12.27
CA GLY A 370 -26.48 12.34 -11.78
C GLY A 370 -25.98 13.29 -10.68
N ALA A 371 -24.70 13.64 -10.70
CA ALA A 371 -24.06 14.54 -9.74
C ALA A 371 -23.79 15.95 -10.32
N GLU A 372 -24.35 16.30 -11.47
CA GLU A 372 -24.07 17.57 -12.16
C GLU A 372 -24.55 18.78 -11.36
N GLU A 373 -25.76 18.73 -10.76
CA GLU A 373 -26.35 19.88 -10.08
C GLU A 373 -25.56 20.31 -8.84
N ALA A 374 -25.42 21.65 -8.68
CA ALA A 374 -24.79 22.24 -7.51
C ALA A 374 -25.60 21.96 -6.24
N ARG A 375 -24.93 21.48 -5.19
CA ARG A 375 -25.58 21.27 -3.89
C ARG A 375 -25.43 22.48 -2.99
N THR A 376 -26.51 22.83 -2.31
CA THR A 376 -26.57 23.94 -1.36
C THR A 376 -26.21 23.49 0.05
N LEU A 377 -25.85 24.47 0.91
CA LEU A 377 -25.57 24.21 2.32
C LEU A 377 -26.79 23.61 3.05
N GLU A 378 -27.99 24.03 2.72
CA GLU A 378 -29.24 23.56 3.31
C GLU A 378 -29.49 22.08 3.00
N GLU A 379 -29.17 21.66 1.77
CA GLU A 379 -29.26 20.25 1.35
C GLU A 379 -28.25 19.37 2.07
N VAL A 380 -27.03 19.88 2.34
CA VAL A 380 -25.99 19.16 3.05
C VAL A 380 -26.31 19.03 4.53
N TYR A 381 -26.67 20.13 5.17
CA TYR A 381 -26.95 20.18 6.61
C TYR A 381 -28.29 19.52 6.95
N LYS A 382 -29.26 19.55 6.02
CA LYS A 382 -30.66 19.13 6.26
C LYS A 382 -31.22 19.78 7.53
N THR A 383 -31.06 21.09 7.61
CA THR A 383 -31.41 21.91 8.80
C THR A 383 -32.87 21.75 9.24
N HIS A 384 -33.79 21.42 8.31
CA HIS A 384 -35.20 21.12 8.62
C HIS A 384 -35.36 19.85 9.50
N LEU A 385 -34.37 18.96 9.57
CA LEU A 385 -34.35 17.77 10.43
C LEU A 385 -33.64 18.01 11.74
N GLU A 386 -32.99 19.16 11.92
CA GLU A 386 -32.34 19.53 13.16
C GLU A 386 -33.38 20.05 14.19
N PRO A 387 -33.20 19.81 15.49
CA PRO A 387 -34.10 20.36 16.52
C PRO A 387 -34.11 21.88 16.45
N ALA A 388 -35.31 22.48 16.50
CA ALA A 388 -35.53 23.93 16.34
C ALA A 388 -34.73 24.83 17.36
N ARG A 389 -34.14 24.24 18.40
CA ARG A 389 -33.30 24.90 19.39
C ARG A 389 -31.91 25.27 18.93
N SER A 390 -31.44 24.73 17.80
CA SER A 390 -30.09 24.94 17.28
C SER A 390 -29.89 26.30 16.57
N MET A 391 -30.95 27.03 16.31
CA MET A 391 -30.88 28.23 15.46
C MET A 391 -30.59 29.56 16.19
N THR A 392 -30.52 29.60 17.53
CA THR A 392 -30.57 30.89 18.26
C THR A 392 -29.22 31.43 18.75
N THR A 393 -28.09 30.78 18.55
CA THR A 393 -26.78 31.23 19.07
C THR A 393 -25.60 30.91 18.16
N VAL A 394 -25.76 31.01 16.85
CA VAL A 394 -24.66 30.72 15.93
C VAL A 394 -23.77 31.96 15.78
N ASP A 395 -22.48 31.85 16.07
CA ASP A 395 -21.50 32.84 15.65
C ASP A 395 -21.53 32.93 14.10
N SER A 396 -22.06 34.06 13.60
CA SER A 396 -22.26 34.24 12.17
C SER A 396 -20.95 34.18 11.36
N ALA A 397 -19.83 34.60 11.93
CA ALA A 397 -18.52 34.56 11.27
C ALA A 397 -18.04 33.12 11.09
N ARG A 398 -18.12 32.31 12.15
CA ARG A 398 -17.78 30.88 12.09
C ARG A 398 -18.72 30.09 11.20
N ALA A 399 -20.00 30.40 11.21
CA ALA A 399 -20.98 29.79 10.34
C ALA A 399 -20.72 30.09 8.84
N ASN A 400 -20.37 31.35 8.51
CA ASN A 400 -20.00 31.73 7.14
C ASN A 400 -18.72 31.00 6.70
N LEU A 401 -17.71 30.95 7.58
CA LEU A 401 -16.46 30.24 7.33
C LEU A 401 -16.70 28.73 7.11
N ALA A 402 -17.49 28.07 7.97
CA ALA A 402 -17.88 26.67 7.77
C ALA A 402 -18.60 26.47 6.43
N GLY A 403 -19.55 27.36 6.12
CA GLY A 403 -20.27 27.32 4.83
C GLY A 403 -19.36 27.43 3.62
N THR A 404 -18.28 28.23 3.73
CA THR A 404 -17.24 28.34 2.68
C THR A 404 -16.59 26.99 2.39
N PHE A 405 -16.07 26.32 3.41
CA PHE A 405 -15.42 25.02 3.25
C PHE A 405 -16.40 23.93 2.78
N VAL A 406 -17.61 23.89 3.36
CA VAL A 406 -18.62 22.89 2.98
C VAL A 406 -19.00 23.04 1.51
N ASN A 407 -19.25 24.28 1.06
CA ASN A 407 -19.55 24.55 -0.33
C ASN A 407 -18.41 24.12 -1.26
N ALA A 408 -17.17 24.41 -0.90
CA ALA A 408 -15.99 24.04 -1.66
C ALA A 408 -15.80 22.52 -1.73
N PHE A 409 -15.87 21.82 -0.62
CA PHE A 409 -15.71 20.35 -0.58
C PHE A 409 -16.83 19.65 -1.36
N VAL A 410 -18.10 20.04 -1.15
CA VAL A 410 -19.23 19.35 -1.76
C VAL A 410 -19.26 19.55 -3.27
N ASN A 411 -18.95 20.75 -3.75
CA ASN A 411 -18.96 21.08 -5.18
C ASN A 411 -17.57 21.03 -5.85
N ALA A 412 -16.59 20.42 -5.19
CA ALA A 412 -15.21 20.34 -5.69
C ALA A 412 -15.13 19.76 -7.10
N GLY A 413 -14.43 20.46 -8.00
CA GLY A 413 -14.15 20.04 -9.37
C GLY A 413 -15.31 20.25 -10.36
N PHE A 414 -16.52 20.63 -9.93
CA PHE A 414 -17.66 20.81 -10.82
C PHE A 414 -17.78 22.22 -11.42
N GLY A 415 -17.23 23.23 -10.77
CA GLY A 415 -17.23 24.61 -11.26
C GLY A 415 -18.61 25.28 -11.36
N ASN A 416 -19.59 24.81 -10.60
CA ASN A 416 -20.98 25.25 -10.70
C ASN A 416 -21.65 25.61 -9.37
N ASP A 417 -20.86 25.88 -8.32
CA ASP A 417 -21.43 26.25 -7.01
C ASP A 417 -22.16 27.61 -7.05
N LYS A 418 -23.17 27.76 -6.18
CA LYS A 418 -24.03 28.95 -6.12
C LYS A 418 -23.50 30.07 -5.24
N LEU A 419 -22.47 29.80 -4.43
CA LEU A 419 -21.95 30.78 -3.47
C LEU A 419 -20.80 31.60 -4.04
N MET A 420 -19.91 30.97 -4.82
CA MET A 420 -18.66 31.59 -5.26
C MET A 420 -18.59 31.75 -6.77
N VAL A 421 -18.88 30.70 -7.55
CA VAL A 421 -18.67 30.71 -9.01
C VAL A 421 -19.80 31.41 -9.73
N THR A 422 -21.07 31.17 -9.36
CA THR A 422 -22.25 31.74 -10.02
C THR A 422 -22.83 32.95 -9.28
N ALA A 423 -22.15 33.49 -8.27
CA ALA A 423 -22.62 34.64 -7.51
C ALA A 423 -22.59 35.93 -8.35
N GLU A 424 -23.64 36.73 -8.27
CA GLU A 424 -23.71 38.04 -8.93
C GLU A 424 -22.71 39.05 -8.29
N GLU A 425 -22.15 39.94 -9.10
CA GLU A 425 -21.28 41.04 -8.63
C GLU A 425 -22.00 41.90 -7.58
N GLY A 426 -21.39 42.12 -6.43
CA GLY A 426 -21.91 42.95 -5.34
C GLY A 426 -22.53 42.20 -4.17
N ASN A 427 -22.85 40.91 -4.32
CA ASN A 427 -23.35 40.06 -3.24
C ASN A 427 -22.39 38.88 -2.96
N SER A 428 -21.10 39.13 -3.14
CA SER A 428 -20.09 38.10 -3.04
C SER A 428 -19.99 37.54 -1.62
N TRP A 429 -19.97 36.20 -1.54
CA TRP A 429 -19.78 35.46 -0.29
C TRP A 429 -18.46 35.79 0.41
N ILE A 430 -17.40 36.15 -0.34
CA ILE A 430 -16.08 36.52 0.21
C ILE A 430 -16.21 37.66 1.20
N TYR A 431 -16.98 38.73 0.89
CA TYR A 431 -17.16 39.91 1.75
C TYR A 431 -18.03 39.66 3.00
N LYS A 432 -18.67 38.48 3.10
CA LYS A 432 -19.32 38.04 4.35
C LYS A 432 -18.34 37.49 5.37
N ASN A 433 -17.10 37.18 4.96
CA ASN A 433 -16.00 36.78 5.81
C ASN A 433 -15.11 37.99 6.13
N LYS A 434 -14.19 37.86 7.09
CA LYS A 434 -13.25 38.89 7.47
C LYS A 434 -11.83 38.34 7.53
N ASP A 435 -10.85 39.18 7.18
CA ASP A 435 -9.42 38.90 7.27
C ASP A 435 -9.06 37.50 6.72
N HIS A 436 -8.49 36.64 7.56
CA HIS A 436 -8.16 35.26 7.15
C HIS A 436 -9.35 34.44 6.64
N GLY A 437 -10.58 34.78 7.00
CA GLY A 437 -11.77 34.19 6.42
C GLY A 437 -11.99 34.58 4.96
N MET A 438 -11.62 35.78 4.55
CA MET A 438 -11.60 36.20 3.15
C MET A 438 -10.58 35.42 2.33
N LEU A 439 -9.40 35.18 2.91
CA LEU A 439 -8.36 34.33 2.29
C LEU A 439 -8.92 32.93 2.00
N SER A 440 -9.51 32.27 3.00
CA SER A 440 -10.08 30.94 2.83
C SER A 440 -11.25 30.91 1.85
N ALA A 441 -12.06 32.00 1.82
CA ALA A 441 -13.18 32.10 0.89
C ALA A 441 -12.71 32.31 -0.56
N ALA A 442 -11.70 33.15 -0.79
CA ALA A 442 -11.11 33.30 -2.12
C ALA A 442 -10.41 31.99 -2.57
N ALA A 443 -9.66 31.32 -1.68
CA ALA A 443 -9.01 30.06 -1.97
C ALA A 443 -10.00 28.92 -2.31
N SER A 444 -11.23 28.98 -1.79
CA SER A 444 -12.27 27.98 -2.07
C SER A 444 -12.66 27.89 -3.55
N LEU A 445 -12.42 28.96 -4.33
CA LEU A 445 -12.62 28.98 -5.77
C LEU A 445 -11.73 27.94 -6.47
N GLY A 446 -10.47 27.83 -6.05
CA GLY A 446 -9.55 26.84 -6.59
C GLY A 446 -10.07 25.41 -6.42
N LEU A 447 -10.74 25.11 -5.30
CA LEU A 447 -11.32 23.80 -5.06
C LEU A 447 -12.63 23.57 -5.84
N SER A 448 -13.50 24.57 -5.93
CA SER A 448 -14.74 24.49 -6.74
C SER A 448 -14.42 24.28 -8.23
N LEU A 449 -13.33 24.88 -8.71
CA LEU A 449 -12.89 24.83 -10.12
C LEU A 449 -11.72 23.84 -10.32
N LEU A 450 -11.47 22.95 -9.38
CA LEU A 450 -10.35 22.03 -9.39
C LEU A 450 -10.21 21.31 -10.76
N TRP A 451 -9.00 21.30 -11.32
CA TRP A 451 -8.60 20.73 -12.61
C TRP A 451 -9.12 21.47 -13.87
N ASP A 452 -9.98 22.47 -13.75
CA ASP A 452 -10.44 23.27 -14.87
C ASP A 452 -9.59 24.55 -14.99
N THR A 453 -8.42 24.41 -15.60
CA THR A 453 -7.39 25.47 -15.63
C THR A 453 -7.86 26.72 -16.35
N ASP A 454 -8.54 26.59 -17.49
CA ASP A 454 -8.94 27.72 -18.33
C ASP A 454 -10.06 28.56 -17.68
N LEU A 455 -11.15 27.91 -17.28
CA LEU A 455 -12.24 28.60 -16.59
C LEU A 455 -11.78 29.08 -15.22
N GLY A 456 -10.99 28.28 -14.52
CA GLY A 456 -10.50 28.55 -13.18
C GLY A 456 -9.64 29.79 -13.12
N LEU A 457 -8.65 29.90 -13.99
CA LEU A 457 -7.78 31.09 -14.06
C LEU A 457 -8.58 32.36 -14.34
N SER A 458 -9.54 32.32 -15.29
CA SER A 458 -10.39 33.49 -15.62
C SER A 458 -11.26 33.93 -14.45
N GLN A 459 -11.71 33.02 -13.59
CA GLN A 459 -12.51 33.36 -12.41
C GLN A 459 -11.65 33.86 -11.24
N VAL A 460 -10.50 33.25 -11.02
CA VAL A 460 -9.57 33.63 -9.96
C VAL A 460 -8.91 34.98 -10.22
N ASP A 461 -8.61 35.29 -11.49
CA ASP A 461 -7.96 36.55 -11.90
C ASP A 461 -8.74 37.81 -11.45
N LYS A 462 -10.04 37.73 -11.35
CA LYS A 462 -10.90 38.82 -10.83
C LYS A 462 -10.50 39.27 -9.42
N TYR A 463 -9.96 38.36 -8.61
CA TYR A 463 -9.59 38.58 -7.22
C TYR A 463 -8.09 38.84 -7.03
N THR A 464 -7.26 38.60 -8.04
CA THR A 464 -5.82 38.89 -8.01
C THR A 464 -5.53 40.36 -7.89
N TYR A 465 -6.43 41.23 -8.41
CA TYR A 465 -6.33 42.68 -8.36
C TYR A 465 -7.20 43.31 -7.25
N ALA A 466 -7.76 42.51 -6.34
CA ALA A 466 -8.56 43.06 -5.22
C ALA A 466 -7.72 44.03 -4.35
N GLU A 467 -8.39 45.03 -3.76
CA GLU A 467 -7.74 45.97 -2.84
C GLU A 467 -7.36 45.29 -1.52
N GLU A 468 -8.20 44.34 -1.08
CA GLU A 468 -8.01 43.58 0.15
C GLU A 468 -6.90 42.52 0.00
N GLU A 469 -5.86 42.63 0.84
CA GLU A 469 -4.67 41.78 0.79
C GLU A 469 -5.00 40.30 1.01
N TYR A 470 -5.91 39.98 1.92
CA TYR A 470 -6.33 38.61 2.20
C TYR A 470 -7.09 37.95 1.05
N ILE A 471 -7.89 38.75 0.28
CA ILE A 471 -8.57 38.24 -0.93
C ILE A 471 -7.53 37.90 -1.99
N LYS A 472 -6.55 38.77 -2.17
CA LYS A 472 -5.44 38.57 -3.10
C LYS A 472 -4.62 37.32 -2.73
N ALA A 473 -4.27 37.16 -1.45
CA ALA A 473 -3.57 35.98 -0.93
C ALA A 473 -4.40 34.69 -1.17
N GLY A 474 -5.70 34.76 -0.96
CA GLY A 474 -6.59 33.62 -1.26
C GLY A 474 -6.67 33.28 -2.75
N ALA A 475 -6.61 34.26 -3.65
CA ALA A 475 -6.55 34.04 -5.08
C ALA A 475 -5.24 33.36 -5.52
N LEU A 476 -4.09 33.76 -4.94
CA LEU A 476 -2.81 33.09 -5.19
C LEU A 476 -2.85 31.61 -4.74
N LEU A 477 -3.42 31.35 -3.57
CA LEU A 477 -3.59 29.97 -3.08
C LEU A 477 -4.59 29.18 -3.97
N ALA A 478 -5.68 29.81 -4.43
CA ALA A 478 -6.63 29.21 -5.35
C ALA A 478 -5.98 28.78 -6.66
N THR A 479 -5.06 29.58 -7.21
CA THR A 479 -4.29 29.25 -8.41
C THR A 479 -3.49 27.96 -8.21
N GLY A 480 -2.84 27.81 -7.05
CA GLY A 480 -2.12 26.59 -6.72
C GLY A 480 -3.02 25.36 -6.54
N ILE A 481 -4.16 25.51 -5.86
CA ILE A 481 -5.16 24.46 -5.66
C ILE A 481 -5.73 23.97 -6.99
N LEU A 482 -6.09 24.90 -7.86
CA LEU A 482 -6.68 24.65 -9.19
C LEU A 482 -5.81 23.73 -10.06
N HIS A 483 -4.48 23.90 -10.00
CA HIS A 483 -3.49 23.15 -10.78
C HIS A 483 -2.97 21.87 -10.09
N CYS A 484 -3.54 21.50 -8.95
CA CYS A 484 -3.08 20.32 -8.23
C CYS A 484 -3.26 19.04 -9.05
N GLY A 485 -2.15 18.37 -9.37
CA GLY A 485 -2.16 17.10 -10.13
C GLY A 485 -2.32 17.27 -11.66
N ILE A 486 -2.32 18.50 -12.17
CA ILE A 486 -2.28 18.80 -13.60
C ILE A 486 -0.95 19.49 -13.93
N ARG A 487 -0.41 19.19 -15.09
CA ARG A 487 0.78 19.86 -15.63
C ARG A 487 0.39 20.56 -16.93
N THR A 488 0.63 21.86 -17.02
CA THR A 488 0.37 22.66 -18.23
C THR A 488 1.70 23.12 -18.83
N GLU A 489 1.79 23.15 -20.15
CA GLU A 489 3.00 23.63 -20.86
C GLU A 489 3.33 25.09 -20.54
N THR A 490 2.29 25.89 -20.27
CA THR A 490 2.44 27.33 -19.99
C THR A 490 3.01 27.65 -18.63
N ASP A 491 3.15 26.65 -17.71
CA ASP A 491 3.59 26.85 -16.32
C ASP A 491 2.96 28.06 -15.63
N ALA A 492 1.64 28.23 -15.85
CA ALA A 492 0.90 29.42 -15.42
C ALA A 492 1.03 29.73 -13.92
N VAL A 493 1.20 28.71 -13.07
CA VAL A 493 1.36 28.86 -11.63
C VAL A 493 2.66 29.60 -11.29
N ILE A 494 3.78 29.22 -11.90
CA ILE A 494 5.07 29.89 -11.69
C ILE A 494 4.98 31.33 -12.20
N ALA A 495 4.46 31.52 -13.40
CA ALA A 495 4.34 32.85 -14.01
C ALA A 495 3.50 33.83 -13.17
N LEU A 496 2.46 33.33 -12.47
CA LEU A 496 1.57 34.15 -11.65
C LEU A 496 2.00 34.32 -10.20
N LEU A 497 2.71 33.34 -9.62
CA LEU A 497 3.01 33.30 -8.19
C LEU A 497 4.44 33.65 -7.84
N ALA A 498 5.43 33.49 -8.74
CA ALA A 498 6.84 33.68 -8.43
C ALA A 498 7.16 35.09 -7.87
N ASP A 499 6.61 36.13 -8.46
CA ASP A 499 6.85 37.53 -8.00
C ASP A 499 6.34 37.77 -6.58
N TYR A 500 5.36 37.00 -6.10
CA TYR A 500 4.81 37.14 -4.74
C TYR A 500 5.61 36.42 -3.67
N VAL A 501 6.51 35.52 -4.05
CA VAL A 501 7.37 34.76 -3.12
C VAL A 501 8.31 35.71 -2.35
N GLU A 502 8.76 36.81 -2.95
CA GLU A 502 9.60 37.84 -2.32
C GLU A 502 8.81 39.04 -1.76
N ASN A 503 7.47 38.97 -1.78
CA ASN A 503 6.63 40.09 -1.33
C ASN A 503 6.82 40.37 0.17
N LYS A 504 6.68 41.65 0.59
CA LYS A 504 6.79 42.04 1.99
C LYS A 504 5.62 41.58 2.86
N SER A 505 4.47 41.37 2.27
CA SER A 505 3.28 40.88 2.96
C SER A 505 3.39 39.38 3.28
N ILE A 506 3.26 39.02 4.53
CA ILE A 506 3.29 37.62 4.99
C ILE A 506 2.17 36.80 4.35
N PRO A 507 0.88 37.24 4.36
CA PRO A 507 -0.19 36.48 3.71
C PRO A 507 0.03 36.19 2.21
N LEU A 508 0.53 37.19 1.47
CA LEU A 508 0.79 37.00 0.03
C LEU A 508 1.95 36.03 -0.20
N ARG A 509 3.05 36.20 0.54
CA ARG A 509 4.25 35.36 0.46
C ARG A 509 3.95 33.90 0.80
N THR A 510 3.27 33.66 1.91
CA THR A 510 2.92 32.31 2.37
C THR A 510 1.92 31.63 1.44
N SER A 511 0.91 32.36 0.95
CA SER A 511 -0.07 31.82 0.00
C SER A 511 0.57 31.50 -1.35
N ALA A 512 1.50 32.30 -1.84
CA ALA A 512 2.24 32.02 -3.06
C ALA A 512 3.13 30.78 -2.90
N SER A 513 3.93 30.70 -1.83
CA SER A 513 4.81 29.57 -1.56
C SER A 513 4.03 28.25 -1.43
N ILE A 514 2.95 28.24 -0.65
CA ILE A 514 2.10 27.04 -0.48
C ILE A 514 1.34 26.72 -1.77
N GLY A 515 0.87 27.73 -2.50
CA GLY A 515 0.23 27.53 -3.82
C GLY A 515 1.15 26.82 -4.80
N ILE A 516 2.43 27.23 -4.88
CA ILE A 516 3.46 26.53 -5.66
C ILE A 516 3.66 25.11 -5.15
N GLY A 517 3.79 24.91 -3.84
CA GLY A 517 3.98 23.61 -3.22
C GLY A 517 2.84 22.62 -3.54
N ILE A 518 1.59 23.06 -3.50
CA ILE A 518 0.41 22.24 -3.83
C ILE A 518 0.35 21.92 -5.33
N ALA A 519 0.55 22.94 -6.18
CA ALA A 519 0.47 22.77 -7.63
C ALA A 519 1.52 21.80 -8.16
N TYR A 520 2.74 21.87 -7.64
CA TYR A 520 3.89 21.06 -8.09
C TYR A 520 4.23 19.91 -7.13
N ALA A 521 3.30 19.47 -6.29
CA ALA A 521 3.52 18.33 -5.40
C ALA A 521 4.01 17.11 -6.19
N GLY A 522 5.18 16.55 -5.80
CA GLY A 522 5.81 15.40 -6.48
C GLY A 522 6.45 15.69 -7.83
N ALA A 523 6.65 16.97 -8.21
CA ALA A 523 7.24 17.32 -9.52
C ALA A 523 8.78 17.27 -9.55
N TYR A 524 9.45 17.33 -8.41
CA TYR A 524 10.91 17.30 -8.25
C TYR A 524 11.67 18.37 -9.08
N ARG A 525 11.05 19.54 -9.32
CA ARG A 525 11.63 20.59 -10.15
C ARG A 525 12.67 21.43 -9.39
N GLN A 526 13.94 21.38 -9.82
CA GLN A 526 15.04 22.06 -9.16
C GLN A 526 14.88 23.60 -9.18
N SER A 527 14.33 24.17 -10.25
CA SER A 527 14.08 25.62 -10.35
C SER A 527 13.16 26.16 -9.22
N LEU A 528 12.26 25.31 -8.70
CA LEU A 528 11.39 25.68 -7.58
C LEU A 528 12.13 25.59 -6.24
N ALA A 529 13.13 24.71 -6.10
CA ALA A 529 14.02 24.71 -4.95
C ALA A 529 14.83 26.01 -4.91
N GLU A 530 15.43 26.42 -6.03
CA GLU A 530 16.17 27.67 -6.13
C GLU A 530 15.33 28.91 -5.77
N LEU A 531 14.03 28.89 -6.08
CA LEU A 531 13.09 29.95 -5.74
C LEU A 531 12.75 30.00 -4.24
N LEU A 532 12.55 28.83 -3.60
CA LEU A 532 12.00 28.76 -2.25
C LEU A 532 13.06 28.54 -1.14
N LEU A 533 14.23 27.94 -1.43
CA LEU A 533 15.29 27.70 -0.44
C LEU A 533 15.81 28.99 0.22
N PRO A 534 15.95 30.13 -0.49
CA PRO A 534 16.33 31.37 0.15
C PRO A 534 15.39 31.80 1.28
N LEU A 535 14.06 31.50 1.17
CA LEU A 535 13.10 31.82 2.24
C LEU A 535 13.28 30.94 3.47
N VAL A 536 13.77 29.73 3.30
CA VAL A 536 14.05 28.79 4.41
C VAL A 536 15.28 29.24 5.16
N ALA A 537 16.34 29.60 4.43
CA ALA A 537 17.65 29.96 4.98
C ALA A 537 17.70 31.35 5.61
N ASP A 538 16.85 32.32 5.19
CA ASP A 538 16.92 33.70 5.67
C ASP A 538 16.46 33.81 7.13
N GLU A 539 17.39 34.04 8.03
CA GLU A 539 17.16 34.23 9.46
C GLU A 539 16.32 35.47 9.81
N THR A 540 16.23 36.46 8.93
CA THR A 540 15.48 37.67 9.16
C THR A 540 13.98 37.51 9.01
N LEU A 541 13.56 36.39 8.36
CA LEU A 541 12.16 36.08 8.13
C LEU A 541 11.53 35.38 9.36
N SER A 542 10.21 35.58 9.51
CA SER A 542 9.46 34.90 10.55
C SER A 542 9.43 33.38 10.35
N MET A 543 9.34 32.61 11.44
CA MET A 543 9.23 31.17 11.37
C MET A 543 8.00 30.72 10.57
N GLU A 544 6.93 31.53 10.50
CA GLU A 544 5.77 31.24 9.66
C GLU A 544 6.16 31.14 8.18
N VAL A 545 6.91 32.13 7.66
CA VAL A 545 7.33 32.16 6.25
C VAL A 545 8.32 31.03 5.95
N SER A 546 9.38 30.93 6.77
CA SER A 546 10.44 29.91 6.56
C SER A 546 9.89 28.49 6.66
N SER A 547 9.01 28.22 7.63
CA SER A 547 8.43 26.89 7.84
C SER A 547 7.45 26.49 6.73
N LEU A 548 6.63 27.45 6.26
CA LEU A 548 5.71 27.17 5.16
C LEU A 548 6.44 27.05 3.81
N ALA A 549 7.54 27.76 3.61
CA ALA A 549 8.42 27.55 2.45
C ALA A 549 9.07 26.17 2.49
N ALA A 550 9.56 25.72 3.65
CA ALA A 550 10.10 24.38 3.83
C ALA A 550 9.05 23.30 3.59
N LEU A 551 7.81 23.50 4.04
CA LEU A 551 6.69 22.59 3.77
C LEU A 551 6.36 22.53 2.27
N ALA A 552 6.33 23.68 1.58
CA ALA A 552 6.10 23.76 0.14
C ALA A 552 7.16 22.97 -0.64
N ILE A 553 8.43 23.12 -0.28
CA ILE A 553 9.53 22.34 -0.85
C ILE A 553 9.36 20.86 -0.52
N GLY A 554 8.92 20.52 0.70
CA GLY A 554 8.60 19.15 1.10
C GLY A 554 7.51 18.51 0.25
N PHE A 555 6.49 19.27 -0.19
CA PHE A 555 5.49 18.79 -1.16
C PHE A 555 6.10 18.55 -2.54
N ILE A 556 6.89 19.51 -3.05
CA ILE A 556 7.51 19.42 -4.39
C ILE A 556 8.45 18.21 -4.48
N PHE A 557 9.27 18.01 -3.45
CA PHE A 557 10.30 16.97 -3.41
C PHE A 557 9.92 15.75 -2.54
N VAL A 558 8.63 15.46 -2.40
CA VAL A 558 8.16 14.37 -1.54
C VAL A 558 8.76 13.02 -1.95
N GLY A 559 9.53 12.40 -1.03
CA GLY A 559 10.18 11.11 -1.26
C GLY A 559 11.33 11.14 -2.28
N SER A 560 11.97 12.30 -2.49
CA SER A 560 13.12 12.46 -3.40
C SER A 560 14.47 12.15 -2.76
N CYS A 561 14.56 12.27 -1.42
CA CYS A 561 15.83 12.28 -0.69
C CYS A 561 16.80 13.39 -1.15
N ASN A 562 16.29 14.56 -1.57
CA ASN A 562 17.15 15.67 -2.05
C ASN A 562 18.05 16.18 -0.94
N GLY A 563 19.37 15.95 -1.09
CA GLY A 563 20.38 16.28 -0.09
C GLY A 563 20.58 17.78 0.12
N GLU A 564 20.48 18.59 -0.92
CA GLU A 564 20.62 20.05 -0.85
C GLU A 564 19.50 20.67 0.00
N VAL A 565 18.27 20.29 -0.29
CA VAL A 565 17.09 20.72 0.47
C VAL A 565 17.18 20.27 1.93
N ALA A 566 17.55 19.01 2.15
CA ALA A 566 17.69 18.46 3.51
C ALA A 566 18.76 19.19 4.31
N MET A 567 19.91 19.45 3.71
CA MET A 567 21.01 20.18 4.37
C MET A 567 20.60 21.60 4.72
N THR A 568 19.93 22.32 3.82
CA THR A 568 19.49 23.70 4.07
C THR A 568 18.51 23.76 5.25
N ILE A 569 17.53 22.84 5.31
CA ILE A 569 16.59 22.80 6.43
C ILE A 569 17.29 22.43 7.73
N LEU A 570 18.22 21.45 7.71
CA LEU A 570 19.00 21.06 8.89
C LEU A 570 19.86 22.21 9.40
N GLN A 571 20.52 22.92 8.49
CA GLN A 571 21.34 24.09 8.84
C GLN A 571 20.48 25.19 9.47
N THR A 572 19.30 25.47 8.91
CA THR A 572 18.35 26.44 9.49
C THR A 572 17.91 26.02 10.90
N LEU A 573 17.64 24.73 11.14
CA LEU A 573 17.29 24.23 12.47
C LEU A 573 18.45 24.32 13.48
N MET A 574 19.72 24.34 13.02
CA MET A 574 20.90 24.51 13.89
C MET A 574 21.23 25.96 14.17
N GLU A 575 20.97 26.88 13.26
CA GLU A 575 21.36 28.30 13.31
C GLU A 575 20.30 29.19 13.98
N ARG A 576 19.01 28.79 13.91
CA ARG A 576 17.91 29.60 14.49
C ARG A 576 17.97 29.66 16.01
N ASP A 577 17.58 30.79 16.55
CA ASP A 577 17.46 31.04 17.99
C ASP A 577 16.45 30.11 18.66
N GLU A 578 16.67 29.79 19.94
CA GLU A 578 15.77 28.98 20.75
C GLU A 578 14.33 29.53 20.78
N SER A 579 14.16 30.85 20.79
CA SER A 579 12.84 31.49 20.75
C SER A 579 12.10 31.26 19.44
N ALA A 580 12.81 31.20 18.31
CA ALA A 580 12.28 30.90 17.00
C ALA A 580 11.94 29.39 16.86
N LEU A 581 12.81 28.53 17.36
CA LEU A 581 12.57 27.07 17.34
C LEU A 581 11.38 26.62 18.22
N ASN A 582 11.05 27.37 19.26
CA ASN A 582 9.86 27.16 20.10
C ASN A 582 8.55 27.69 19.47
N ASP A 583 8.62 28.33 18.29
CA ASP A 583 7.44 28.79 17.59
C ASP A 583 6.57 27.62 17.12
N LYS A 584 5.25 27.80 17.16
CA LYS A 584 4.28 26.78 16.71
C LYS A 584 4.47 26.33 15.25
N TRP A 585 5.04 27.20 14.39
CA TRP A 585 5.25 26.94 12.97
C TRP A 585 6.40 25.96 12.70
N THR A 586 7.36 25.83 13.60
CA THR A 586 8.55 24.98 13.43
C THR A 586 8.19 23.52 13.06
N ARG A 587 7.04 23.03 13.55
CA ARG A 587 6.53 21.69 13.19
C ARG A 587 6.35 21.47 11.69
N PHE A 588 6.05 22.53 10.92
CA PHE A 588 5.91 22.44 9.47
C PHE A 588 7.26 22.48 8.74
N MET A 589 8.26 23.13 9.28
CA MET A 589 9.64 23.04 8.80
C MET A 589 10.16 21.61 8.95
N ILE A 590 9.95 21.02 10.13
CA ILE A 590 10.32 19.63 10.41
C ILE A 590 9.54 18.66 9.49
N LEU A 591 8.25 18.90 9.29
CA LEU A 591 7.46 18.10 8.37
C LEU A 591 7.98 18.21 6.93
N GLY A 592 8.36 19.42 6.47
CA GLY A 592 9.00 19.62 5.17
C GLY A 592 10.23 18.74 4.99
N LEU A 593 11.11 18.70 6.00
CA LEU A 593 12.26 17.77 6.02
C LEU A 593 11.85 16.30 5.97
N ALA A 594 10.88 15.91 6.79
CA ALA A 594 10.41 14.52 6.88
C ALA A 594 9.79 14.03 5.58
N LEU A 595 9.05 14.88 4.86
CA LEU A 595 8.41 14.53 3.57
C LEU A 595 9.44 14.21 2.48
N LEU A 596 10.67 14.72 2.53
CA LEU A 596 11.73 14.37 1.57
C LEU A 596 12.04 12.87 1.59
N TYR A 597 11.84 12.22 2.74
CA TYR A 597 12.16 10.79 2.94
C TYR A 597 10.92 9.89 2.89
N LEU A 598 9.74 10.40 2.51
CA LEU A 598 8.49 9.63 2.56
C LEU A 598 8.59 8.32 1.76
N GLY A 599 8.48 7.18 2.48
CA GLY A 599 8.55 5.84 1.90
C GLY A 599 9.93 5.42 1.39
N ARG A 600 11.02 6.01 1.92
CA ARG A 600 12.40 5.74 1.51
C ARG A 600 13.23 4.94 2.52
N GLN A 601 12.60 4.47 3.59
CA GLN A 601 13.19 3.61 4.62
C GLN A 601 14.55 4.13 5.14
N ASP A 602 15.60 3.34 5.04
CA ASP A 602 16.93 3.63 5.60
C ASP A 602 17.69 4.78 4.91
N ALA A 603 17.18 5.33 3.81
CA ALA A 603 17.75 6.50 3.15
C ALA A 603 17.78 7.75 4.05
N SER A 604 17.00 7.77 5.14
CA SER A 604 16.95 8.85 6.13
C SER A 604 18.03 8.77 7.22
N ASP A 605 18.83 7.69 7.30
CA ASP A 605 19.74 7.45 8.42
C ASP A 605 20.75 8.58 8.65
N ALA A 606 21.34 9.12 7.58
CA ALA A 606 22.28 10.24 7.68
C ALA A 606 21.61 11.48 8.29
N THR A 607 20.37 11.78 7.91
CA THR A 607 19.58 12.89 8.45
C THR A 607 19.20 12.65 9.91
N ILE A 608 18.85 11.43 10.27
CA ILE A 608 18.57 11.03 11.65
C ILE A 608 19.80 11.24 12.53
N GLU A 609 20.98 10.84 12.09
CA GLU A 609 22.24 11.07 12.84
C GLU A 609 22.55 12.56 12.97
N ALA A 610 22.34 13.36 11.91
CA ALA A 610 22.51 14.81 11.98
C ALA A 610 21.54 15.46 12.99
N LEU A 611 20.29 15.04 13.03
CA LEU A 611 19.29 15.54 13.98
C LEU A 611 19.64 15.18 15.44
N ARG A 612 20.30 14.06 15.70
CA ARG A 612 20.79 13.71 17.05
C ARG A 612 21.84 14.68 17.59
N ALA A 613 22.55 15.38 16.71
CA ALA A 613 23.53 16.39 17.10
C ALA A 613 22.87 17.73 17.52
N VAL A 614 21.60 17.97 17.18
CA VAL A 614 20.86 19.18 17.54
C VAL A 614 20.42 19.10 19.00
N SER A 615 20.85 20.06 19.82
CA SER A 615 20.62 20.05 21.28
C SER A 615 19.19 20.46 21.69
N HIS A 616 18.41 21.08 20.78
CA HIS A 616 17.07 21.60 21.07
C HIS A 616 16.02 20.49 21.12
N PRO A 617 14.97 20.58 21.99
CA PRO A 617 13.87 19.59 22.06
C PRO A 617 13.15 19.33 20.72
N VAL A 618 13.12 20.31 19.82
CA VAL A 618 12.61 20.18 18.43
C VAL A 618 13.25 19.02 17.67
N ALA A 619 14.53 18.68 17.97
CA ALA A 619 15.20 17.54 17.33
C ALA A 619 14.47 16.22 17.59
N LYS A 620 13.88 16.04 18.77
CA LYS A 620 13.09 14.84 19.09
C LYS A 620 11.83 14.74 18.22
N GLN A 621 11.15 15.89 18.00
CA GLN A 621 10.00 15.97 17.09
C GLN A 621 10.43 15.63 15.65
N ALA A 622 11.56 16.19 15.20
CA ALA A 622 12.11 15.95 13.87
C ALA A 622 12.49 14.47 13.67
N LEU A 623 13.16 13.86 14.63
CA LEU A 623 13.53 12.44 14.60
C LEU A 623 12.31 11.55 14.42
N VAL A 624 11.25 11.77 15.22
CA VAL A 624 10.03 10.99 15.11
C VAL A 624 9.37 11.20 13.74
N LEU A 625 9.21 12.44 13.26
CA LEU A 625 8.57 12.72 11.97
C LEU A 625 9.36 12.15 10.79
N VAL A 626 10.68 12.28 10.77
CA VAL A 626 11.53 11.72 9.70
C VAL A 626 11.42 10.21 9.68
N GLU A 627 11.48 9.57 10.84
CA GLU A 627 11.40 8.10 10.94
C GLU A 627 10.03 7.57 10.48
N ILE A 628 8.91 8.14 10.95
CA ILE A 628 7.58 7.68 10.55
C ILE A 628 7.31 7.91 9.06
N CYS A 629 7.78 9.03 8.50
CA CYS A 629 7.66 9.30 7.07
C CYS A 629 8.51 8.32 6.24
N SER A 630 9.73 8.02 6.66
CA SER A 630 10.60 7.09 5.95
C SER A 630 10.00 5.69 5.83
N PHE A 631 9.34 5.22 6.87
CA PHE A 631 8.71 3.89 6.90
C PHE A 631 7.20 3.91 6.63
N ALA A 632 6.68 4.99 6.01
CA ALA A 632 5.26 5.09 5.65
C ALA A 632 4.80 3.93 4.76
N GLY A 633 3.71 3.26 5.16
CA GLY A 633 3.10 2.17 4.39
C GLY A 633 3.89 0.87 4.34
N THR A 634 4.99 0.74 5.09
CA THR A 634 5.83 -0.48 5.10
C THR A 634 5.31 -1.58 6.02
N SER A 635 4.45 -1.23 6.98
CA SER A 635 3.99 -2.13 8.06
C SER A 635 5.12 -2.71 8.91
N ASN A 636 6.25 -2.02 9.01
CA ASN A 636 7.41 -2.46 9.80
C ASN A 636 7.08 -2.47 11.30
N VAL A 637 7.00 -3.69 11.86
CA VAL A 637 6.60 -3.93 13.25
C VAL A 637 7.57 -3.31 14.25
N LEU A 638 8.88 -3.32 13.96
CA LEU A 638 9.89 -2.73 14.84
C LEU A 638 9.73 -1.22 14.98
N LYS A 639 9.36 -0.55 13.87
CA LYS A 639 9.08 0.89 13.89
C LYS A 639 7.79 1.20 14.64
N VAL A 640 6.75 0.38 14.48
CA VAL A 640 5.53 0.49 15.29
C VAL A 640 5.83 0.30 16.78
N GLN A 641 6.62 -0.71 17.16
CA GLN A 641 7.04 -0.92 18.55
C GLN A 641 7.82 0.27 19.12
N ARG A 642 8.71 0.86 18.32
CA ARG A 642 9.45 2.06 18.73
C ARG A 642 8.51 3.24 18.97
N MET A 643 7.54 3.49 18.09
CA MET A 643 6.56 4.56 18.29
C MET A 643 5.68 4.32 19.53
N LEU A 644 5.32 3.07 19.81
CA LEU A 644 4.62 2.72 21.04
C LEU A 644 5.48 2.97 22.28
N HIS A 645 6.79 2.74 22.20
CA HIS A 645 7.73 3.04 23.30
C HIS A 645 7.80 4.56 23.56
N GLU A 646 7.87 5.37 22.50
CA GLU A 646 7.81 6.84 22.63
C GLU A 646 6.50 7.35 23.29
N CYS A 647 5.41 6.60 23.15
CA CYS A 647 4.13 6.92 23.80
C CYS A 647 4.06 6.48 25.28
N ASN A 648 4.97 5.65 25.77
CA ASN A 648 4.95 5.17 27.17
C ASN A 648 5.63 6.10 28.15
N ASP A 649 6.47 7.02 27.67
CA ASP A 649 7.22 7.94 28.51
C ASP A 649 6.30 9.02 29.10
N HIS A 650 6.32 9.17 30.42
CA HIS A 650 5.71 10.31 31.11
C HIS A 650 6.71 11.46 31.13
N ILE A 651 6.44 12.50 30.35
CA ILE A 651 7.35 13.61 30.15
C ILE A 651 6.78 14.88 30.79
N GLU A 652 7.62 15.53 31.61
CA GLU A 652 7.37 16.88 32.10
C GLU A 652 8.00 17.85 31.09
N GLY A 653 7.20 18.50 30.26
CA GLY A 653 7.67 19.43 29.23
C GLY A 653 6.97 19.30 27.89
N ASP A 654 7.70 19.52 26.79
CA ASP A 654 7.15 19.39 25.43
C ASP A 654 7.01 17.90 25.03
N ASP A 655 5.77 17.44 25.05
CA ASP A 655 5.36 16.08 24.71
C ASP A 655 4.76 15.96 23.29
N SER A 656 4.85 17.02 22.48
CA SER A 656 4.19 17.09 21.16
C SER A 656 4.68 16.00 20.19
N PHE A 657 5.91 15.52 20.31
CA PHE A 657 6.41 14.37 19.52
C PHE A 657 5.61 13.09 19.76
N GLN A 658 4.98 12.91 20.93
CA GLN A 658 4.12 11.78 21.23
C GLN A 658 2.86 11.75 20.33
N ALA A 659 2.29 12.94 20.04
CA ALA A 659 1.20 13.03 19.07
C ALA A 659 1.65 12.57 17.66
N PHE A 660 2.86 12.93 17.26
CA PHE A 660 3.43 12.50 15.98
C PHE A 660 3.71 10.98 15.96
N ALA A 661 4.18 10.43 17.08
CA ALA A 661 4.37 8.99 17.22
C ALA A 661 3.05 8.20 17.05
N VAL A 662 1.94 8.69 17.63
CA VAL A 662 0.61 8.08 17.47
C VAL A 662 0.17 8.10 15.99
N ILE A 663 0.31 9.25 15.31
CA ILE A 663 0.02 9.36 13.88
C ILE A 663 0.95 8.44 13.09
N GLY A 664 2.21 8.32 13.52
CA GLY A 664 3.22 7.44 12.93
C GLY A 664 2.86 5.97 12.95
N ILE A 665 2.26 5.48 14.04
CA ILE A 665 1.76 4.09 14.10
C ILE A 665 0.76 3.84 12.96
N ALA A 666 -0.17 4.78 12.74
CA ALA A 666 -1.13 4.68 11.65
C ALA A 666 -0.44 4.76 10.27
N LEU A 667 0.49 5.70 10.10
CA LEU A 667 1.22 5.93 8.85
C LEU A 667 2.04 4.72 8.42
N VAL A 668 2.73 4.08 9.35
CA VAL A 668 3.50 2.87 9.08
C VAL A 668 2.59 1.68 8.80
N ALA A 669 1.52 1.50 9.59
CA ALA A 669 0.63 0.33 9.51
C ALA A 669 -0.36 0.34 8.33
N MET A 670 -0.63 1.50 7.70
CA MET A 670 -1.69 1.64 6.70
C MET A 670 -1.43 0.89 5.38
N GLY A 671 -0.21 0.40 5.15
CA GLY A 671 0.15 -0.32 3.92
C GLY A 671 -0.29 -1.79 3.91
N GLU A 672 -0.74 -2.33 5.03
CA GLU A 672 -1.11 -3.73 5.19
C GLU A 672 -2.42 -3.86 5.99
N ASP A 673 -3.38 -4.64 5.50
CA ASP A 673 -4.69 -4.76 6.13
C ASP A 673 -4.63 -5.36 7.54
N VAL A 674 -3.81 -6.39 7.74
CA VAL A 674 -3.60 -7.02 9.05
C VAL A 674 -2.90 -6.07 10.02
N GLY A 675 -1.86 -5.35 9.54
CA GLY A 675 -1.15 -4.33 10.32
C GLY A 675 -2.08 -3.20 10.76
N ALA A 676 -2.93 -2.71 9.86
CA ALA A 676 -3.94 -1.72 10.14
C ALA A 676 -4.94 -2.20 11.20
N GLU A 677 -5.43 -3.45 11.10
CA GLU A 677 -6.37 -4.03 12.07
C GLU A 677 -5.72 -4.23 13.45
N MET A 678 -4.47 -4.68 13.49
CA MET A 678 -3.73 -4.83 14.76
C MET A 678 -3.50 -3.48 15.45
N SER A 679 -3.24 -2.41 14.70
CA SER A 679 -3.01 -1.07 15.26
C SER A 679 -4.27 -0.49 15.92
N LEU A 680 -5.48 -0.91 15.52
CA LEU A 680 -6.74 -0.49 16.18
C LEU A 680 -6.76 -0.85 17.67
N ARG A 681 -6.21 -2.00 18.05
CA ARG A 681 -6.10 -2.41 19.45
C ARG A 681 -5.13 -1.50 20.23
N GLN A 682 -4.03 -1.13 19.60
CA GLN A 682 -3.06 -0.20 20.20
C GLN A 682 -3.68 1.18 20.40
N PHE A 683 -4.45 1.68 19.45
CA PHE A 683 -5.14 2.97 19.58
C PHE A 683 -6.19 2.95 20.71
N GLN A 684 -6.90 1.86 20.92
CA GLN A 684 -7.81 1.71 22.04
C GLN A 684 -7.05 1.78 23.38
N HIS A 685 -5.89 1.15 23.48
CA HIS A 685 -5.03 1.20 24.65
C HIS A 685 -4.51 2.62 24.90
N LEU A 686 -3.95 3.28 23.87
CA LEU A 686 -3.45 4.65 23.94
C LEU A 686 -4.54 5.66 24.30
N MET A 687 -5.75 5.49 23.81
CA MET A 687 -6.90 6.32 24.20
C MET A 687 -7.27 6.19 25.66
N HIS A 688 -7.09 5.00 26.24
CA HIS A 688 -7.47 4.73 27.63
C HIS A 688 -6.39 5.16 28.62
N TYR A 689 -5.13 4.94 28.32
CA TYR A 689 -4.00 5.12 29.24
C TYR A 689 -3.04 6.26 28.86
N GLY A 690 -3.16 6.83 27.66
CA GLY A 690 -2.27 7.85 27.15
C GLY A 690 -2.44 9.21 27.84
N SER A 691 -1.40 10.05 27.73
CA SER A 691 -1.43 11.48 28.10
C SER A 691 -2.50 12.23 27.27
N PRO A 692 -2.91 13.44 27.70
CA PRO A 692 -3.84 14.25 26.90
C PRO A 692 -3.37 14.48 25.47
N THR A 693 -2.06 14.64 25.25
CA THR A 693 -1.46 14.81 23.93
C THR A 693 -1.61 13.57 23.07
N ILE A 694 -1.41 12.39 23.63
CA ILE A 694 -1.62 11.10 22.95
C ILE A 694 -3.10 10.92 22.63
N ARG A 695 -3.99 11.12 23.60
CA ARG A 695 -5.43 10.92 23.44
C ARG A 695 -6.04 11.78 22.33
N LYS A 696 -5.63 13.04 22.19
CA LYS A 696 -6.11 13.91 21.10
C LYS A 696 -5.59 13.49 19.72
N ALA A 697 -4.46 12.76 19.63
CA ALA A 697 -3.90 12.27 18.37
C ALA A 697 -4.53 10.95 17.90
N VAL A 698 -5.05 10.11 18.80
CA VAL A 698 -5.65 8.81 18.45
C VAL A 698 -6.77 8.91 17.42
N PRO A 699 -7.76 9.83 17.52
CA PRO A 699 -8.76 9.98 16.48
C PRO A 699 -8.19 10.33 15.12
N LEU A 700 -7.12 11.15 15.07
CA LEU A 700 -6.44 11.54 13.84
C LEU A 700 -5.77 10.33 13.17
N ALA A 701 -5.15 9.45 13.96
CA ALA A 701 -4.56 8.20 13.51
C ALA A 701 -5.61 7.25 12.92
N LEU A 702 -6.79 7.14 13.56
CA LEU A 702 -7.92 6.38 13.03
C LEU A 702 -8.43 6.95 11.70
N GLY A 703 -8.46 8.28 11.58
CA GLY A 703 -8.82 8.98 10.33
C GLY A 703 -7.85 8.70 9.19
N LEU A 704 -6.55 8.64 9.47
CA LEU A 704 -5.51 8.34 8.49
C LEU A 704 -5.61 6.90 7.98
N ILE A 705 -5.73 5.93 8.88
CA ILE A 705 -5.73 4.51 8.51
C ILE A 705 -6.93 4.13 7.64
N SER A 706 -8.03 4.85 7.77
CA SER A 706 -9.32 4.55 7.14
C SER A 706 -9.86 5.70 6.27
N ALA A 707 -8.98 6.53 5.71
CA ALA A 707 -9.37 7.65 4.86
C ALA A 707 -10.28 7.20 3.69
N SER A 708 -11.44 7.83 3.52
CA SER A 708 -12.47 7.47 2.54
C SER A 708 -12.96 6.01 2.61
N ASN A 709 -12.79 5.34 3.74
CA ASN A 709 -13.19 3.95 3.95
C ASN A 709 -13.97 3.80 5.29
N PRO A 710 -15.28 4.05 5.32
CA PRO A 710 -16.07 4.08 6.53
C PRO A 710 -16.37 2.68 7.07
N GLN A 711 -15.40 2.05 7.73
CA GLN A 711 -15.56 0.77 8.41
C GLN A 711 -16.38 0.93 9.69
N LEU A 712 -17.30 -0.02 9.93
CA LEU A 712 -18.26 0.05 11.02
C LEU A 712 -17.60 0.16 12.40
N GLY A 713 -16.57 -0.65 12.67
CA GLY A 713 -15.86 -0.66 13.96
C GLY A 713 -15.16 0.67 14.25
N ILE A 714 -14.59 1.31 13.20
CA ILE A 714 -13.94 2.62 13.33
C ILE A 714 -14.97 3.72 13.56
N LEU A 715 -16.09 3.70 12.82
CA LEU A 715 -17.18 4.67 13.02
C LEU A 715 -17.78 4.60 14.42
N ASP A 716 -18.00 3.40 14.97
CA ASP A 716 -18.51 3.20 16.32
C ASP A 716 -17.52 3.70 17.38
N THR A 717 -16.22 3.50 17.15
CA THR A 717 -15.15 4.00 18.01
C THR A 717 -15.07 5.53 17.98
N LEU A 718 -15.04 6.14 16.79
CA LEU A 718 -15.04 7.60 16.65
C LEU A 718 -16.31 8.23 17.21
N SER A 719 -17.46 7.59 17.08
CA SER A 719 -18.71 8.05 17.68
C SER A 719 -18.64 8.14 19.21
N LYS A 720 -17.93 7.21 19.85
CA LYS A 720 -17.69 7.28 21.31
C LYS A 720 -16.76 8.45 21.63
N TYR A 721 -15.67 8.61 20.89
CA TYR A 721 -14.68 9.67 21.13
C TYR A 721 -15.23 11.06 20.82
N SER A 722 -16.21 11.19 19.89
CA SER A 722 -16.86 12.47 19.61
C SER A 722 -17.69 13.03 20.77
N HIS A 723 -17.89 12.28 21.85
CA HIS A 723 -18.54 12.71 23.09
C HIS A 723 -17.57 12.72 24.29
N ASP A 724 -16.25 12.73 24.04
CA ASP A 724 -15.25 12.79 25.11
C ASP A 724 -15.38 14.09 25.90
N ASN A 725 -15.02 14.04 27.18
CA ASN A 725 -15.04 15.20 28.06
C ASN A 725 -13.99 16.26 27.65
N ASP A 726 -12.90 15.83 27.00
CA ASP A 726 -11.91 16.74 26.41
C ASP A 726 -12.39 17.16 25.02
N LEU A 727 -12.74 18.45 24.89
CA LEU A 727 -13.21 19.02 23.63
C LEU A 727 -12.18 18.91 22.49
N ALA A 728 -10.87 18.85 22.78
CA ALA A 728 -9.86 18.66 21.76
C ALA A 728 -9.92 17.24 21.17
N VAL A 729 -10.15 16.22 22.01
CA VAL A 729 -10.37 14.84 21.56
C VAL A 729 -11.66 14.74 20.75
N ALA A 730 -12.75 15.34 21.26
CA ALA A 730 -14.04 15.32 20.56
C ALA A 730 -13.96 16.01 19.19
N LEU A 731 -13.29 17.15 19.09
CA LEU A 731 -13.08 17.90 17.85
C LEU A 731 -12.31 17.07 16.83
N ASN A 732 -11.20 16.45 17.23
CA ASN A 732 -10.38 15.61 16.37
C ASN A 732 -11.14 14.33 15.95
N ALA A 733 -11.98 13.77 16.82
CA ALA A 733 -12.84 12.63 16.48
C ALA A 733 -13.89 13.02 15.42
N ILE A 734 -14.49 14.18 15.53
CA ILE A 734 -15.45 14.68 14.54
C ILE A 734 -14.77 14.91 13.19
N PHE A 735 -13.57 15.50 13.18
CA PHE A 735 -12.79 15.67 11.96
C PHE A 735 -12.41 14.31 11.33
N ALA A 736 -11.97 13.37 12.16
CA ALA A 736 -11.65 12.01 11.71
C ALA A 736 -12.88 11.28 11.10
N MET A 737 -14.10 11.49 11.65
CA MET A 737 -15.32 11.00 11.02
C MET A 737 -15.50 11.59 9.61
N GLY A 738 -15.16 12.86 9.43
CA GLY A 738 -15.15 13.52 8.13
C GLY A 738 -14.14 12.88 7.15
N LEU A 739 -12.90 12.60 7.62
CA LEU A 739 -11.87 11.95 6.80
C LEU A 739 -12.24 10.52 6.39
N VAL A 740 -12.70 9.73 7.35
CA VAL A 740 -13.14 8.33 7.11
C VAL A 740 -14.30 8.27 6.12
N GLY A 741 -15.22 9.22 6.22
CA GLY A 741 -16.38 9.33 5.33
C GLY A 741 -16.16 10.13 4.07
N ALA A 742 -14.98 10.69 3.82
CA ALA A 742 -14.75 11.64 2.74
C ALA A 742 -15.18 11.11 1.36
N GLY A 743 -16.10 11.82 0.74
CA GLY A 743 -16.66 11.50 -0.58
C GLY A 743 -17.42 10.18 -0.68
N THR A 744 -17.87 9.60 0.43
CA THR A 744 -18.59 8.30 0.42
C THR A 744 -20.10 8.46 0.38
N ASN A 745 -20.63 9.64 0.72
CA ASN A 745 -22.07 9.87 0.93
C ASN A 745 -22.71 8.87 1.93
N ASN A 746 -21.93 8.37 2.92
CA ASN A 746 -22.39 7.35 3.87
C ASN A 746 -23.58 7.87 4.71
N ALA A 747 -24.74 7.25 4.56
CA ALA A 747 -25.98 7.70 5.19
C ALA A 747 -25.94 7.60 6.73
N ARG A 748 -25.32 6.54 7.28
CA ARG A 748 -25.15 6.36 8.73
C ARG A 748 -24.31 7.49 9.32
N LEU A 749 -23.17 7.77 8.69
CA LEU A 749 -22.27 8.84 9.13
C LEU A 749 -22.93 10.23 9.01
N ALA A 750 -23.63 10.50 7.90
CA ALA A 750 -24.39 11.71 7.73
C ALA A 750 -25.46 11.90 8.85
N GLN A 751 -26.12 10.81 9.28
CA GLN A 751 -27.06 10.83 10.40
C GLN A 751 -26.36 11.12 11.73
N MET A 752 -25.22 10.48 12.01
CA MET A 752 -24.43 10.72 13.22
C MET A 752 -23.99 12.18 13.31
N LEU A 753 -23.47 12.74 12.23
CA LEU A 753 -23.04 14.15 12.18
C LEU A 753 -24.21 15.14 12.39
N ARG A 754 -25.42 14.83 11.91
CA ARG A 754 -26.61 15.66 12.23
C ARG A 754 -26.96 15.63 13.71
N GLN A 755 -26.86 14.46 14.34
CA GLN A 755 -27.07 14.34 15.79
C GLN A 755 -26.02 15.14 16.56
N LEU A 756 -24.75 15.08 16.15
CA LEU A 756 -23.66 15.88 16.73
C LEU A 756 -23.87 17.38 16.53
N ALA A 757 -24.43 17.83 15.40
CA ALA A 757 -24.77 19.24 15.19
C ALA A 757 -25.81 19.74 16.19
N GLY A 758 -26.81 18.91 16.50
CA GLY A 758 -27.78 19.20 17.55
C GLY A 758 -27.19 19.17 18.97
N TYR A 759 -26.24 18.28 19.23
CA TYR A 759 -25.57 18.15 20.52
C TYR A 759 -24.62 19.34 20.80
N TYR A 760 -23.79 19.70 19.84
CA TYR A 760 -22.77 20.77 19.96
C TYR A 760 -23.28 22.16 19.55
N HIS A 761 -24.58 22.42 19.56
CA HIS A 761 -25.15 23.71 19.14
C HIS A 761 -24.66 24.92 19.97
N LYS A 762 -24.16 24.69 21.20
CA LYS A 762 -23.60 25.73 22.08
C LYS A 762 -22.09 25.87 22.02
N GLU A 763 -21.40 24.89 21.42
CA GLU A 763 -19.94 24.85 21.32
C GLU A 763 -19.54 25.20 19.88
N PRO A 764 -19.18 26.47 19.60
CA PRO A 764 -18.97 26.95 18.23
C PRO A 764 -17.84 26.24 17.50
N ASP A 765 -16.79 25.81 18.21
CA ASP A 765 -15.64 25.11 17.64
C ASP A 765 -16.00 23.69 17.19
N CYS A 766 -16.71 22.96 18.06
CA CYS A 766 -17.17 21.62 17.70
C CYS A 766 -18.24 21.67 16.60
N LEU A 767 -19.17 22.63 16.64
CA LEU A 767 -20.18 22.80 15.59
C LEU A 767 -19.52 23.13 14.24
N PHE A 768 -18.50 24.02 14.23
CA PHE A 768 -17.70 24.31 13.04
C PHE A 768 -17.14 23.01 12.46
N MET A 769 -16.52 22.18 13.31
CA MET A 769 -15.91 20.93 12.87
C MET A 769 -16.96 19.93 12.37
N VAL A 770 -18.13 19.84 13.00
CA VAL A 770 -19.25 19.01 12.51
C VAL A 770 -19.64 19.42 11.08
N ARG A 771 -19.73 20.72 10.81
CA ARG A 771 -20.04 21.23 9.47
C ARG A 771 -18.96 20.87 8.46
N ILE A 772 -17.66 21.01 8.83
CA ILE A 772 -16.54 20.57 7.99
C ILE A 772 -16.64 19.06 7.68
N ALA A 773 -16.89 18.25 8.70
CA ALA A 773 -17.08 16.80 8.51
C ALA A 773 -18.25 16.47 7.59
N GLN A 774 -19.39 17.19 7.71
CA GLN A 774 -20.52 17.05 6.77
C GLN A 774 -20.11 17.38 5.33
N GLY A 775 -19.31 18.44 5.14
CA GLY A 775 -18.76 18.80 3.84
C GLY A 775 -17.88 17.73 3.24
N LEU A 776 -16.98 17.17 4.05
CA LEU A 776 -16.07 16.08 3.66
C LEU A 776 -16.84 14.80 3.28
N VAL A 777 -17.83 14.38 4.08
CA VAL A 777 -18.62 13.18 3.76
C VAL A 777 -19.28 13.28 2.40
N HIS A 778 -19.72 14.47 2.01
CA HIS A 778 -20.36 14.74 0.72
C HIS A 778 -19.41 15.32 -0.33
N MET A 779 -18.10 15.22 -0.14
CA MET A 779 -17.06 15.77 -1.01
C MET A 779 -17.26 15.31 -2.46
N GLY A 780 -17.19 16.28 -3.40
CA GLY A 780 -17.45 16.03 -4.81
C GLY A 780 -18.82 15.37 -5.07
N LYS A 781 -19.81 15.60 -4.21
CA LYS A 781 -21.14 14.97 -4.30
C LYS A 781 -21.09 13.43 -4.24
N GLY A 782 -20.00 12.87 -3.71
CA GLY A 782 -19.74 11.43 -3.61
C GLY A 782 -18.93 10.85 -4.77
N THR A 783 -18.25 11.66 -5.56
CA THR A 783 -17.45 11.23 -6.71
C THR A 783 -15.93 11.36 -6.50
N LEU A 784 -15.50 11.89 -5.37
CA LEU A 784 -14.08 12.05 -5.01
C LEU A 784 -13.68 11.13 -3.87
N THR A 785 -12.39 10.83 -3.77
CA THR A 785 -11.76 10.11 -2.66
C THR A 785 -10.53 10.86 -2.19
N ILE A 786 -10.16 10.69 -0.92
CA ILE A 786 -8.86 11.09 -0.36
C ILE A 786 -8.00 9.90 0.04
N ASN A 787 -8.39 8.67 -0.33
CA ASN A 787 -7.57 7.50 -0.06
C ASN A 787 -6.23 7.62 -0.80
N PRO A 788 -5.08 7.51 -0.10
CA PRO A 788 -3.77 7.68 -0.74
C PRO A 788 -3.33 6.46 -1.57
N PHE A 789 -4.03 5.33 -1.46
CA PHE A 789 -3.71 4.13 -2.22
C PHE A 789 -4.55 4.01 -3.48
N PHE A 790 -3.92 3.55 -4.56
CA PHE A 790 -4.56 3.26 -5.85
C PHE A 790 -3.94 2.02 -6.51
N ASN A 791 -4.40 1.67 -7.71
CA ASN A 791 -4.01 0.46 -8.42
C ASN A 791 -4.22 -0.80 -7.56
N ASP A 792 -5.49 -1.03 -7.16
CA ASP A 792 -5.89 -2.08 -6.22
C ASP A 792 -5.10 -2.04 -4.90
N ARG A 793 -4.84 -0.84 -4.39
CA ARG A 793 -4.09 -0.54 -3.16
C ARG A 793 -2.61 -0.96 -3.18
N SER A 794 -2.05 -1.18 -4.36
CA SER A 794 -0.64 -1.57 -4.52
C SER A 794 0.33 -0.39 -4.52
N ILE A 795 -0.13 0.81 -4.88
CA ILE A 795 0.69 2.01 -4.96
C ILE A 795 0.20 3.08 -3.99
N MET A 796 1.12 3.65 -3.22
CA MET A 796 0.87 4.78 -2.33
C MET A 796 1.22 6.09 -3.05
N SER A 797 0.26 7.01 -3.15
CA SER A 797 0.48 8.37 -3.65
C SER A 797 1.20 9.20 -2.59
N LYS A 798 2.46 9.53 -2.83
CA LYS A 798 3.28 10.33 -1.92
C LYS A 798 2.71 11.75 -1.71
N PRO A 799 2.29 12.49 -2.76
CA PRO A 799 1.64 13.79 -2.59
C PRO A 799 0.34 13.73 -1.77
N ALA A 800 -0.44 12.67 -1.93
CA ALA A 800 -1.67 12.47 -1.16
C ALA A 800 -1.38 12.31 0.34
N VAL A 801 -0.41 11.46 0.68
CA VAL A 801 0.03 11.28 2.07
C VAL A 801 0.58 12.58 2.64
N ALA A 802 1.39 13.32 1.89
CA ALA A 802 1.95 14.60 2.32
C ALA A 802 0.86 15.61 2.72
N GLY A 803 -0.18 15.78 1.91
CA GLY A 803 -1.28 16.70 2.23
C GLY A 803 -2.13 16.25 3.42
N ILE A 804 -2.42 14.95 3.53
CA ILE A 804 -3.12 14.41 4.69
C ILE A 804 -2.28 14.65 5.95
N LEU A 805 -0.99 14.32 5.94
CA LEU A 805 -0.09 14.53 7.08
C LEU A 805 0.00 16.01 7.47
N ALA A 806 0.17 16.93 6.50
CA ALA A 806 0.21 18.35 6.79
C ALA A 806 -1.07 18.82 7.51
N THR A 807 -2.23 18.33 7.08
CA THR A 807 -3.50 18.59 7.75
C THR A 807 -3.53 17.99 9.17
N LEU A 808 -3.14 16.72 9.33
CA LEU A 808 -3.14 16.04 10.64
C LEU A 808 -2.17 16.70 11.64
N ILE A 809 -0.99 17.13 11.18
CA ILE A 809 -0.03 17.88 12.01
C ILE A 809 -0.62 19.22 12.47
N ALA A 810 -1.38 19.93 11.62
CA ALA A 810 -2.12 21.11 12.04
C ALA A 810 -3.18 20.78 13.11
N PHE A 811 -3.84 19.62 13.02
CA PHE A 811 -4.85 19.16 13.98
C PHE A 811 -4.27 18.67 15.32
N THR A 812 -2.97 18.38 15.42
CA THR A 812 -2.35 18.11 16.74
C THR A 812 -2.44 19.31 17.67
N ASP A 813 -2.60 20.52 17.09
CA ASP A 813 -2.94 21.76 17.81
C ASP A 813 -3.99 22.54 17.00
N ALA A 814 -5.16 21.95 16.85
CA ALA A 814 -6.25 22.52 16.05
C ALA A 814 -6.65 23.93 16.51
N LYS A 815 -6.52 24.20 17.82
CA LYS A 815 -6.87 25.51 18.41
C LYS A 815 -5.92 26.61 17.95
N ALA A 816 -4.63 26.31 17.79
CA ALA A 816 -3.63 27.30 17.38
C ALA A 816 -3.61 27.54 15.86
N PHE A 817 -4.11 26.57 15.06
CA PHE A 817 -4.09 26.65 13.60
C PHE A 817 -5.50 26.71 13.00
N ILE A 818 -6.20 25.61 12.93
CA ILE A 818 -7.48 25.47 12.20
C ILE A 818 -8.59 26.35 12.76
N LEU A 819 -8.64 26.52 14.08
CA LEU A 819 -9.66 27.32 14.78
C LEU A 819 -9.24 28.78 14.98
N ASP A 820 -8.01 29.15 14.65
CA ASP A 820 -7.49 30.50 14.77
C ASP A 820 -7.47 31.19 13.39
N LYS A 821 -6.31 31.32 12.79
CA LYS A 821 -6.06 32.09 11.55
C LYS A 821 -5.74 31.21 10.35
N SER A 822 -5.33 29.97 10.59
CA SER A 822 -4.78 29.09 9.55
C SER A 822 -5.77 28.02 9.09
N HIS A 823 -7.09 28.31 9.12
CA HIS A 823 -8.12 27.38 8.65
C HIS A 823 -7.99 27.00 7.16
N TRP A 824 -7.32 27.82 6.36
CA TRP A 824 -6.97 27.52 4.97
C TRP A 824 -6.11 26.26 4.82
N MET A 825 -5.43 25.78 5.88
CA MET A 825 -4.67 24.53 5.88
C MET A 825 -5.54 23.29 5.59
N LEU A 826 -6.87 23.38 5.74
CA LEU A 826 -7.77 22.33 5.29
C LEU A 826 -7.67 22.05 3.78
N TYR A 827 -7.18 23.02 2.99
CA TYR A 827 -6.96 22.84 1.55
C TYR A 827 -5.72 21.98 1.22
N PHE A 828 -4.86 21.64 2.20
CA PHE A 828 -3.82 20.63 1.97
C PHE A 828 -4.39 19.28 1.56
N LEU A 829 -5.63 18.97 1.94
CA LEU A 829 -6.32 17.75 1.52
C LEU A 829 -6.50 17.64 0.00
N VAL A 830 -6.36 18.75 -0.75
CA VAL A 830 -6.52 18.74 -2.22
C VAL A 830 -5.50 17.84 -2.91
N THR A 831 -4.28 17.71 -2.37
CA THR A 831 -3.25 16.83 -2.94
C THR A 831 -3.62 15.34 -2.86
N ALA A 832 -4.56 14.99 -1.98
CA ALA A 832 -5.10 13.64 -1.84
C ALA A 832 -6.40 13.43 -2.65
N MET A 833 -7.04 14.51 -3.10
CA MET A 833 -8.31 14.40 -3.81
C MET A 833 -8.13 13.84 -5.22
N TYR A 834 -8.87 12.79 -5.53
CA TYR A 834 -8.91 12.18 -6.85
C TYR A 834 -10.30 11.61 -7.14
N PRO A 835 -10.74 11.61 -8.42
CA PRO A 835 -12.00 10.98 -8.78
C PRO A 835 -12.01 9.48 -8.49
N ARG A 836 -13.12 8.99 -7.92
CA ARG A 836 -13.35 7.55 -7.72
C ARG A 836 -14.14 6.97 -8.88
N PHE A 837 -13.60 7.01 -10.07
CA PHE A 837 -14.23 6.52 -11.27
C PHE A 837 -13.45 5.39 -11.94
N MET A 838 -14.12 4.64 -12.78
CA MET A 838 -13.53 3.89 -13.87
C MET A 838 -14.19 4.36 -15.18
N ILE A 839 -13.39 4.91 -16.07
CA ILE A 839 -13.80 5.34 -17.41
C ILE A 839 -13.11 4.46 -18.44
N THR A 840 -13.87 3.86 -19.30
CA THR A 840 -13.35 3.06 -20.41
C THR A 840 -13.24 3.92 -21.67
N LEU A 841 -12.09 3.83 -22.32
CA LEU A 841 -11.74 4.62 -23.51
C LEU A 841 -11.47 3.70 -24.71
N ASP A 842 -11.81 4.19 -25.90
CA ASP A 842 -11.45 3.54 -27.16
C ASP A 842 -10.02 3.89 -27.62
N GLU A 843 -9.63 3.43 -28.80
CA GLU A 843 -8.33 3.71 -29.42
C GLU A 843 -8.08 5.20 -29.68
N LYS A 844 -9.14 6.03 -29.75
CA LYS A 844 -9.06 7.49 -29.95
C LYS A 844 -9.12 8.28 -28.65
N LEU A 845 -9.12 7.59 -27.49
CA LEU A 845 -9.28 8.17 -26.15
C LEU A 845 -10.67 8.81 -25.93
N GLU A 846 -11.69 8.39 -26.70
CA GLU A 846 -13.07 8.77 -26.49
C GLU A 846 -13.75 7.78 -25.53
N SER A 847 -14.78 8.24 -24.80
CA SER A 847 -15.52 7.40 -23.87
C SER A 847 -16.24 6.26 -24.61
N LEU A 848 -15.95 5.03 -24.22
CA LEU A 848 -16.54 3.80 -24.76
C LEU A 848 -17.35 3.10 -23.66
N PRO A 849 -18.67 3.27 -23.57
CA PRO A 849 -19.50 2.60 -22.59
C PRO A 849 -19.51 1.08 -22.80
N VAL A 850 -19.08 0.32 -21.78
CA VAL A 850 -19.06 -1.14 -21.80
C VAL A 850 -19.70 -1.70 -20.53
N THR A 851 -20.21 -2.94 -20.61
CA THR A 851 -20.78 -3.62 -19.45
C THR A 851 -19.66 -4.04 -18.48
N VAL A 852 -19.80 -3.67 -17.22
CA VAL A 852 -18.87 -3.96 -16.16
C VAL A 852 -19.59 -4.49 -14.93
N ARG A 853 -18.90 -5.33 -14.16
CA ARG A 853 -19.35 -5.85 -12.87
C ARG A 853 -18.55 -5.17 -11.77
N VAL A 854 -19.24 -4.57 -10.80
CA VAL A 854 -18.62 -3.91 -9.65
C VAL A 854 -19.09 -4.60 -8.39
N GLY A 855 -18.17 -5.00 -7.52
CA GLY A 855 -18.48 -5.64 -6.25
C GLY A 855 -17.37 -5.45 -5.23
N GLN A 856 -17.58 -5.97 -4.02
CA GLN A 856 -16.57 -5.92 -2.96
C GLN A 856 -15.39 -6.81 -3.30
N ALA A 857 -14.17 -6.28 -3.19
CA ALA A 857 -12.97 -7.07 -3.32
C ALA A 857 -12.83 -8.01 -2.12
N VAL A 858 -12.71 -9.31 -2.41
CA VAL A 858 -12.57 -10.38 -1.41
C VAL A 858 -11.34 -11.21 -1.76
N ASP A 859 -10.54 -11.51 -0.76
CA ASP A 859 -9.36 -12.35 -0.93
C ASP A 859 -9.76 -13.80 -1.23
N VAL A 860 -9.08 -14.43 -2.18
CA VAL A 860 -9.29 -15.84 -2.53
C VAL A 860 -8.49 -16.72 -1.59
N VAL A 861 -9.17 -17.50 -0.78
CA VAL A 861 -8.54 -18.39 0.20
C VAL A 861 -7.93 -19.61 -0.50
N GLY A 862 -6.73 -20.01 -0.06
CA GLY A 862 -6.06 -21.23 -0.53
C GLY A 862 -5.19 -21.06 -1.79
N LEU A 863 -5.04 -19.86 -2.29
CA LEU A 863 -4.08 -19.51 -3.34
C LEU A 863 -2.89 -18.74 -2.79
N ALA A 864 -1.73 -18.93 -3.37
CA ALA A 864 -0.52 -18.20 -2.98
C ALA A 864 -0.66 -16.69 -3.27
N GLY A 865 -0.17 -15.85 -2.37
CA GLY A 865 -0.30 -14.41 -2.41
C GLY A 865 -1.66 -13.91 -1.91
N LYS A 866 -2.08 -12.75 -2.40
CA LYS A 866 -3.38 -12.11 -2.08
C LYS A 866 -4.21 -11.90 -3.34
N PRO A 867 -4.62 -12.95 -4.07
CA PRO A 867 -5.49 -12.80 -5.22
C PRO A 867 -6.86 -12.31 -4.76
N ARG A 868 -7.43 -11.36 -5.49
CA ARG A 868 -8.73 -10.78 -5.18
C ARG A 868 -9.75 -11.11 -6.26
N THR A 869 -10.95 -11.41 -5.83
CA THR A 869 -12.13 -11.60 -6.67
C THR A 869 -13.25 -10.67 -6.22
N ILE A 870 -14.36 -10.65 -6.94
CA ILE A 870 -15.53 -9.85 -6.60
C ILE A 870 -16.57 -10.74 -5.90
N SER A 871 -17.13 -10.23 -4.79
CA SER A 871 -18.28 -10.81 -4.10
C SER A 871 -19.49 -9.89 -4.19
N GLY A 872 -20.65 -10.44 -4.55
CA GLY A 872 -21.90 -9.68 -4.57
C GLY A 872 -21.89 -8.52 -5.57
N PHE A 873 -21.53 -8.78 -6.81
CA PHE A 873 -21.40 -7.76 -7.84
C PHE A 873 -22.76 -7.23 -8.34
N GLN A 874 -22.72 -5.98 -8.81
CA GLN A 874 -23.78 -5.35 -9.60
C GLN A 874 -23.25 -5.05 -11.00
N THR A 875 -24.09 -5.17 -12.00
CA THR A 875 -23.76 -4.90 -13.39
C THR A 875 -24.15 -3.47 -13.76
N HIS A 876 -23.21 -2.74 -14.34
CA HIS A 876 -23.38 -1.35 -14.76
C HIS A 876 -22.84 -1.15 -16.17
N GLN A 877 -23.17 -0.02 -16.78
CA GLN A 877 -22.44 0.51 -17.94
C GLN A 877 -21.38 1.50 -17.46
N SER A 878 -20.18 1.46 -18.04
CA SER A 878 -19.15 2.47 -17.77
C SER A 878 -19.55 3.83 -18.38
N PRO A 879 -19.17 4.97 -17.77
CA PRO A 879 -18.33 5.13 -16.59
C PRO A 879 -19.05 4.79 -15.28
N VAL A 880 -18.33 4.21 -14.32
CA VAL A 880 -18.87 3.81 -13.00
C VAL A 880 -18.08 4.41 -11.85
N ARG A 881 -18.75 4.55 -10.71
CA ARG A 881 -18.12 4.93 -9.45
C ARG A 881 -17.57 3.67 -8.75
N LEU A 882 -16.33 3.76 -8.26
CA LEU A 882 -15.71 2.71 -7.46
C LEU A 882 -15.54 3.15 -6.00
N GLY A 883 -15.98 2.33 -5.06
CA GLY A 883 -15.68 2.51 -3.64
C GLY A 883 -14.24 2.09 -3.32
N THR A 884 -13.73 2.48 -2.14
CA THR A 884 -12.35 2.18 -1.73
C THR A 884 -12.05 0.69 -1.65
N THR A 885 -13.06 -0.13 -1.30
CA THR A 885 -12.93 -1.59 -1.19
C THR A 885 -13.61 -2.33 -2.35
N GLU A 886 -14.09 -1.61 -3.36
CA GLU A 886 -14.74 -2.19 -4.53
C GLU A 886 -13.73 -2.44 -5.65
N ARG A 887 -13.99 -3.46 -6.45
CA ARG A 887 -13.24 -3.82 -7.65
C ARG A 887 -14.20 -3.96 -8.83
N ALA A 888 -13.73 -3.57 -10.02
CA ALA A 888 -14.45 -3.77 -11.25
C ALA A 888 -13.84 -4.90 -12.08
N GLU A 889 -14.69 -5.59 -12.83
CA GLU A 889 -14.32 -6.56 -13.87
C GLU A 889 -15.16 -6.29 -15.11
N LEU A 890 -14.60 -6.55 -16.31
CA LEU A 890 -15.37 -6.46 -17.55
C LEU A 890 -16.49 -7.52 -17.54
N GLY A 891 -17.69 -7.10 -17.90
CA GLY A 891 -18.86 -7.98 -18.06
C GLY A 891 -19.01 -8.53 -19.47
N THR A 892 -18.11 -8.21 -20.39
CA THR A 892 -18.10 -8.62 -21.80
C THR A 892 -16.73 -9.15 -22.20
N GLU A 893 -16.70 -10.12 -23.11
CA GLU A 893 -15.49 -10.65 -23.73
C GLU A 893 -15.15 -9.94 -25.06
N GLU A 894 -15.98 -8.98 -25.48
CA GLU A 894 -15.80 -8.22 -26.73
C GLU A 894 -14.53 -7.36 -26.71
N TYR A 895 -14.10 -6.91 -25.51
CA TYR A 895 -12.97 -6.02 -25.34
C TYR A 895 -11.92 -6.58 -24.40
N ILE A 896 -10.65 -6.27 -24.65
CA ILE A 896 -9.50 -6.59 -23.81
C ILE A 896 -8.93 -5.28 -23.23
N PRO A 897 -8.77 -5.16 -21.91
CA PRO A 897 -8.20 -3.97 -21.31
C PRO A 897 -6.67 -3.98 -21.38
N TYR A 898 -6.06 -2.82 -21.61
CA TYR A 898 -4.61 -2.64 -21.51
C TYR A 898 -4.10 -2.53 -20.06
N SER A 899 -4.97 -2.49 -19.07
CA SER A 899 -4.62 -2.50 -17.66
C SER A 899 -5.16 -3.74 -16.96
N ALA A 900 -4.37 -4.34 -16.08
CA ALA A 900 -4.81 -5.47 -15.25
C ALA A 900 -5.77 -5.04 -14.14
N VAL A 901 -5.65 -3.79 -13.67
CA VAL A 901 -6.53 -3.19 -12.66
C VAL A 901 -7.46 -2.22 -13.35
N LEU A 902 -8.76 -2.47 -13.25
CA LEU A 902 -9.81 -1.63 -13.86
C LEU A 902 -10.17 -0.48 -12.92
N GLU A 903 -9.38 0.57 -12.95
CA GLU A 903 -9.51 1.78 -12.12
C GLU A 903 -9.02 3.00 -12.90
N GLY A 904 -9.64 4.16 -12.68
CA GLY A 904 -9.24 5.39 -13.37
C GLY A 904 -9.57 5.32 -14.87
N PHE A 905 -8.61 5.63 -15.71
CA PHE A 905 -8.72 5.54 -17.17
C PHE A 905 -8.24 4.18 -17.67
N VAL A 906 -9.10 3.46 -18.37
CA VAL A 906 -8.82 2.14 -18.92
C VAL A 906 -9.05 2.14 -20.42
N ILE A 907 -7.97 1.98 -21.20
CA ILE A 907 -8.05 1.86 -22.65
C ILE A 907 -8.39 0.43 -23.01
N LEU A 908 -9.35 0.26 -23.91
CA LEU A 908 -9.85 -1.02 -24.38
C LEU A 908 -9.48 -1.25 -25.84
N GLU A 909 -9.10 -2.46 -26.16
CA GLU A 909 -8.91 -2.95 -27.52
C GLU A 909 -10.01 -3.96 -27.86
N LYS A 910 -10.46 -3.95 -29.09
CA LYS A 910 -11.45 -4.93 -29.53
C LYS A 910 -10.81 -6.32 -29.59
N ASN A 911 -11.45 -7.30 -28.93
CA ASN A 911 -10.94 -8.66 -28.87
C ASN A 911 -11.02 -9.33 -30.28
N PRO A 912 -9.90 -9.65 -30.94
CA PRO A 912 -9.91 -10.26 -32.26
C PRO A 912 -10.48 -11.69 -32.25
N GLY A 913 -10.54 -12.35 -31.11
CA GLY A 913 -11.11 -13.67 -30.92
C GLY A 913 -12.61 -13.70 -30.61
N TYR A 914 -13.25 -12.52 -30.43
CA TYR A 914 -14.66 -12.46 -30.10
C TYR A 914 -15.53 -12.74 -31.31
N VAL A 915 -16.39 -13.75 -31.19
CA VAL A 915 -17.40 -14.10 -32.18
C VAL A 915 -18.77 -13.71 -31.62
N ASP A 916 -19.42 -12.76 -32.27
CA ASP A 916 -20.76 -12.31 -31.90
C ASP A 916 -21.79 -13.41 -32.30
N GLU A 917 -22.20 -14.22 -31.33
CA GLU A 917 -23.18 -15.31 -31.54
C GLU A 917 -24.52 -14.80 -32.08
N SER A 918 -24.88 -13.52 -31.78
CA SER A 918 -26.12 -12.92 -32.27
C SER A 918 -26.14 -12.69 -33.80
N LYS A 919 -24.96 -12.66 -34.44
CA LYS A 919 -24.80 -12.59 -35.91
C LYS A 919 -24.72 -13.94 -36.60
N MET A 920 -24.61 -15.03 -35.83
CA MET A 920 -24.60 -16.40 -36.41
C MET A 920 -26.02 -16.97 -36.63
N GLU A 921 -27.04 -16.36 -36.00
CA GLU A 921 -28.45 -16.82 -36.15
C GLU A 921 -29.21 -16.13 -37.34
N MET A 922 -28.56 -15.31 -38.14
CA MET A 922 -29.06 -14.75 -39.38
C MET A 922 -28.42 -15.47 -40.59
#